data_988095aba6b3cc66f1c8e9558fe8e7fd
#
_entry.id   988095aba6b3cc66f1c8e9558fe8e7fd
#
_cell.length_a   1.000
_cell.length_b   1.000
_cell.length_c   1.000
_cell.angle_alpha   90.00
_cell.angle_beta   90.00
_cell.angle_gamma   90.00
#
_symmetry.space_group_name_H-M   'P 1'
#
loop_
_entity.id
_entity.type
_entity.pdbx_description
1 polymer ?
#
loop_
_entity_poly.entity_id
_entity_poly.type
_entity_poly.pdbx_seq_one_letter_code
_entity_poly.pdbx_strand_id
1 'polypeptide(L)'
;MVQCKKASIMPQTVASLKPLSIHATGAVDAQVFGARGARLARLAALGLDVPQALVYPPKLVDAIADGAEITWPRALGGQVLALRAAPQEAEWGGPESLLPIGVAADTLDHFIATRGEVEALRLQLQCIRNLGAAVSGATRNSIAPPPQSGDSAADLRHQIQTAREAYQAETEDAFPDTATGQLRAALRHMARGWHSASARILRAAKGAPEDAGLAIIAQVLVPNCRTGRLQFVDQSSGQAQLVGYVLQDGKEHPLSELSARECAALKALEAPLTRGHADACRVKFALDATGKPWLTDVRPAQRSARATLRIAVDLAKSELISREDALLRIEPRSLAEHLHHQIDPDETRDVVTTAMPASPGAATGRIVLSAQAAMAAEAQGEAAILVRHETSPEDIRGMHSSVGVLTIRGGMTSHAAVIARGLGLPCVVGAAELRLDMKARSFRGPKGRIFSEGDIITIDGTSGEVINGTCKMIAPDLGGPFTVLMSWADKVRSIGVRANADTPTDARAARSFNVDGIGLCRTEHMFFEPERITVMREMILADDAASRAEVLQRLLPMQRADFIDLFDIMRGLPVTIRLLDPPLHEFLPHEPDELEHLARVMNVGIDDVRARAAELAEVNPMLGMRGVRLGITMPEIYDMQARAIFQAAVAINAQGGAPVVPEIMIPLVSANREVELVKERVDAIAAAVQAETGSSFAYKLGVMVETPRAALRAKDLAKSSAFLSFGTNDLTQMTYGLSRDDAGRFMRDYVQRGVFAEDPFHTLDLEGVGELLVMAARRGRDTNPDLVLGLCGEHGGDPAAVRFCRLAGFDYVSCSPFRVPIARLAAAQASILAERGAALK
;
A
#
# COMPACT_ATOMS: atom_id res chain seq x y z
N MET A 1 9.89 -6.68 -51.81
CA MET A 1 10.87 -7.79 -51.78
C MET A 1 12.11 -7.28 -51.02
N VAL A 2 12.20 -7.60 -49.76
CA VAL A 2 13.43 -7.49 -48.95
C VAL A 2 13.54 -8.74 -48.16
N GLN A 3 14.46 -9.60 -48.59
CA GLN A 3 14.78 -10.86 -47.89
C GLN A 3 15.55 -10.57 -46.60
N CYS A 4 14.89 -10.76 -45.47
CA CYS A 4 15.59 -10.89 -44.19
C CYS A 4 16.28 -12.25 -44.12
N LYS A 5 17.61 -12.26 -44.20
CA LYS A 5 18.46 -13.42 -43.89
C LYS A 5 18.25 -13.79 -42.43
N LYS A 6 17.58 -14.93 -42.18
CA LYS A 6 17.62 -15.62 -40.89
C LYS A 6 19.06 -16.12 -40.71
N ALA A 7 19.79 -15.53 -39.79
CA ALA A 7 21.04 -16.09 -39.29
C ALA A 7 20.71 -17.43 -38.58
N SER A 8 21.16 -18.51 -39.13
CA SER A 8 21.08 -19.85 -38.56
C SER A 8 22.02 -19.92 -37.36
N ILE A 9 21.44 -19.85 -36.14
CA ILE A 9 22.16 -20.17 -34.91
C ILE A 9 22.32 -21.71 -34.91
N MET A 10 23.52 -22.15 -35.14
CA MET A 10 23.87 -23.58 -34.99
C MET A 10 23.49 -24.02 -33.54
N PRO A 11 22.88 -25.18 -33.35
CA PRO A 11 22.64 -25.73 -32.03
C PRO A 11 24.00 -26.00 -31.36
N GLN A 12 24.28 -25.32 -30.25
CA GLN A 12 25.40 -25.69 -29.38
C GLN A 12 25.20 -27.15 -28.96
N THR A 13 26.12 -28.01 -29.27
CA THR A 13 26.12 -29.43 -28.95
C THR A 13 25.96 -29.62 -27.44
N VAL A 14 24.99 -30.41 -27.01
CA VAL A 14 24.65 -30.77 -25.61
C VAL A 14 25.86 -31.25 -24.81
N ALA A 15 26.91 -31.75 -25.49
CA ALA A 15 28.16 -32.22 -24.90
C ALA A 15 29.00 -31.19 -24.13
N SER A 16 28.70 -29.90 -24.23
CA SER A 16 29.41 -28.81 -23.52
C SER A 16 28.74 -28.34 -22.22
N LEU A 17 27.52 -28.81 -21.92
CA LEU A 17 26.80 -28.41 -20.73
C LEU A 17 27.26 -29.22 -19.51
N LYS A 18 27.85 -28.55 -18.51
CA LYS A 18 28.32 -29.16 -17.25
C LYS A 18 27.70 -28.46 -16.04
N PRO A 19 27.52 -29.21 -14.93
CA PRO A 19 27.18 -28.60 -13.66
C PRO A 19 28.23 -27.56 -13.23
N LEU A 20 27.81 -26.47 -12.66
CA LEU A 20 28.66 -25.33 -12.25
C LEU A 20 28.83 -25.32 -10.72
N SER A 21 30.06 -25.12 -10.24
CA SER A 21 30.31 -24.98 -8.80
C SER A 21 29.86 -23.65 -8.26
N ILE A 22 29.20 -23.61 -7.11
CA ILE A 22 28.90 -22.38 -6.40
C ILE A 22 30.16 -21.69 -5.84
N HIS A 23 31.27 -22.38 -5.74
CA HIS A 23 32.57 -21.86 -5.31
C HIS A 23 33.45 -21.40 -6.47
N ALA A 24 32.94 -21.45 -7.70
CA ALA A 24 33.70 -20.96 -8.86
C ALA A 24 33.83 -19.44 -8.81
N THR A 25 35.04 -18.96 -9.10
CA THR A 25 35.30 -17.52 -9.20
C THR A 25 34.73 -16.97 -10.52
N GLY A 26 33.78 -16.04 -10.47
CA GLY A 26 33.19 -15.40 -11.64
C GLY A 26 31.86 -14.67 -11.29
N ALA A 27 31.33 -13.94 -12.27
CA ALA A 27 30.04 -13.30 -12.15
C ALA A 27 28.93 -14.36 -12.02
N VAL A 28 28.12 -14.25 -10.97
CA VAL A 28 27.03 -15.18 -10.69
C VAL A 28 25.74 -14.60 -11.27
N ASP A 29 25.28 -15.22 -12.37
CA ASP A 29 24.04 -14.84 -13.02
C ASP A 29 22.86 -15.69 -12.50
N ALA A 30 21.82 -15.04 -12.03
CA ALA A 30 20.61 -15.70 -11.57
C ALA A 30 19.86 -16.45 -12.69
N GLN A 31 20.04 -16.06 -13.95
CA GLN A 31 19.48 -16.79 -15.10
C GLN A 31 20.09 -18.19 -15.25
N VAL A 32 21.37 -18.35 -14.86
CA VAL A 32 22.11 -19.60 -14.96
C VAL A 32 22.07 -20.41 -13.67
N PHE A 33 22.26 -19.73 -12.54
CA PHE A 33 22.33 -20.32 -11.21
C PHE A 33 20.99 -20.49 -10.52
N GLY A 34 19.94 -19.81 -11.01
CA GLY A 34 18.70 -19.59 -10.27
C GLY A 34 18.91 -18.70 -9.04
N ALA A 35 17.85 -18.12 -8.51
CA ALA A 35 17.93 -17.20 -7.38
C ALA A 35 18.66 -17.81 -6.16
N ARG A 36 18.38 -19.06 -5.84
CA ARG A 36 19.01 -19.75 -4.70
C ARG A 36 20.49 -20.03 -4.92
N GLY A 37 20.87 -20.51 -6.12
CA GLY A 37 22.26 -20.78 -6.47
C GLY A 37 23.11 -19.51 -6.44
N ALA A 38 22.58 -18.42 -6.98
CA ALA A 38 23.22 -17.11 -6.94
C ALA A 38 23.46 -16.62 -5.50
N ARG A 39 22.47 -16.82 -4.60
CA ARG A 39 22.63 -16.46 -3.18
C ARG A 39 23.70 -17.29 -2.48
N LEU A 40 23.71 -18.62 -2.69
CA LEU A 40 24.73 -19.51 -2.12
C LEU A 40 26.14 -19.19 -2.63
N ALA A 41 26.29 -18.91 -3.92
CA ALA A 41 27.58 -18.51 -4.49
C ALA A 41 28.07 -17.18 -3.93
N ARG A 42 27.17 -16.22 -3.69
CA ARG A 42 27.51 -14.95 -3.00
C ARG A 42 27.96 -15.19 -1.57
N LEU A 43 27.32 -16.10 -0.82
CA LEU A 43 27.76 -16.46 0.53
C LEU A 43 29.17 -17.07 0.53
N ALA A 44 29.45 -17.98 -0.41
CA ALA A 44 30.77 -18.58 -0.57
C ALA A 44 31.83 -17.51 -0.92
N ALA A 45 31.49 -16.54 -1.79
CA ALA A 45 32.38 -15.43 -2.13
C ALA A 45 32.67 -14.48 -0.96
N LEU A 46 31.76 -14.39 0.03
CA LEU A 46 31.95 -13.67 1.28
C LEU A 46 32.84 -14.44 2.29
N GLY A 47 33.33 -15.62 1.94
CA GLY A 47 34.13 -16.46 2.82
C GLY A 47 33.32 -17.17 3.91
N LEU A 48 31.99 -17.23 3.78
CA LEU A 48 31.11 -17.92 4.72
C LEU A 48 31.06 -19.42 4.44
N ASP A 49 30.92 -20.22 5.48
CA ASP A 49 30.84 -21.67 5.35
C ASP A 49 29.53 -22.11 4.70
N VAL A 50 29.62 -22.52 3.42
CA VAL A 50 28.50 -23.04 2.64
C VAL A 50 28.86 -24.50 2.24
N PRO A 51 27.97 -25.48 2.42
CA PRO A 51 28.23 -26.83 1.96
C PRO A 51 28.53 -26.85 0.45
N GLN A 52 29.45 -27.68 0.04
CA GLN A 52 29.77 -27.85 -1.40
C GLN A 52 28.49 -28.09 -2.19
N ALA A 53 28.36 -27.41 -3.32
CA ALA A 53 27.21 -27.59 -4.19
C ALA A 53 27.56 -27.36 -5.65
N LEU A 54 26.80 -28.04 -6.51
CA LEU A 54 26.80 -27.83 -7.95
C LEU A 54 25.43 -27.40 -8.42
N VAL A 55 25.41 -26.47 -9.36
CA VAL A 55 24.18 -26.02 -10.04
C VAL A 55 24.09 -26.70 -11.39
N TYR A 56 22.95 -27.33 -11.66
CA TYR A 56 22.55 -27.81 -12.98
C TYR A 56 21.76 -26.66 -13.62
N PRO A 57 22.31 -25.95 -14.62
CA PRO A 57 21.65 -24.84 -15.26
C PRO A 57 20.36 -25.28 -15.98
N PRO A 58 19.40 -24.38 -16.25
CA PRO A 58 18.11 -24.70 -16.87
C PRO A 58 18.26 -25.57 -18.14
N LYS A 59 19.09 -25.16 -19.07
CA LYS A 59 19.34 -25.92 -20.32
C LYS A 59 19.84 -27.34 -20.09
N LEU A 60 20.66 -27.59 -19.06
CA LEU A 60 21.10 -28.90 -18.69
C LEU A 60 19.99 -29.72 -18.04
N VAL A 61 19.16 -29.10 -17.22
CA VAL A 61 17.99 -29.73 -16.59
C VAL A 61 16.99 -30.18 -17.64
N ASP A 62 16.73 -29.37 -18.64
CA ASP A 62 15.84 -29.70 -19.77
C ASP A 62 16.42 -30.85 -20.58
N ALA A 63 17.71 -30.82 -20.91
CA ALA A 63 18.38 -31.92 -21.60
C ALA A 63 18.31 -33.26 -20.83
N ILE A 64 18.39 -33.20 -19.48
CA ILE A 64 18.27 -34.41 -18.63
C ILE A 64 16.81 -34.91 -18.64
N ALA A 65 15.83 -34.02 -18.67
CA ALA A 65 14.43 -34.38 -18.81
C ALA A 65 14.17 -35.10 -20.13
N ASP A 66 14.84 -34.68 -21.21
CA ASP A 66 14.74 -35.23 -22.57
C ASP A 66 15.60 -36.49 -22.75
N GLY A 67 16.29 -36.97 -21.72
CA GLY A 67 17.02 -38.26 -21.75
C GLY A 67 18.52 -38.14 -21.75
N ALA A 68 19.13 -36.95 -21.64
CA ALA A 68 20.59 -36.84 -21.60
C ALA A 68 21.19 -37.64 -20.43
N GLU A 69 22.29 -38.30 -20.73
CA GLU A 69 23.04 -39.09 -19.73
C GLU A 69 23.84 -38.16 -18.80
N ILE A 70 23.86 -38.53 -17.52
CA ILE A 70 24.67 -37.85 -16.50
C ILE A 70 25.59 -38.86 -15.80
N THR A 71 26.66 -38.35 -15.27
CA THR A 71 27.57 -39.08 -14.39
C THR A 71 27.55 -38.45 -13.01
N TRP A 72 27.89 -39.23 -11.98
CA TRP A 72 28.07 -38.69 -10.65
C TRP A 72 29.18 -37.62 -10.64
N PRO A 73 28.91 -36.41 -10.10
CA PRO A 73 29.88 -35.33 -10.16
C PRO A 73 31.10 -35.64 -9.27
N ARG A 74 32.29 -35.78 -9.86
CA ARG A 74 33.55 -36.03 -9.11
C ARG A 74 33.83 -34.97 -8.03
N ALA A 75 33.44 -33.72 -8.28
CA ALA A 75 33.63 -32.62 -7.37
C ALA A 75 32.88 -32.77 -6.03
N LEU A 76 31.81 -33.58 -5.98
CA LEU A 76 31.04 -33.85 -4.77
C LEU A 76 31.47 -35.15 -4.06
N GLY A 77 32.43 -35.88 -4.63
CA GLY A 77 32.93 -37.13 -4.05
C GLY A 77 31.83 -38.14 -3.79
N GLY A 78 32.00 -39.02 -2.80
CA GLY A 78 30.98 -39.94 -2.31
C GLY A 78 30.07 -39.36 -1.22
N GLN A 79 29.61 -38.11 -1.40
CA GLN A 79 28.81 -37.40 -0.38
C GLN A 79 27.31 -37.60 -0.60
N VAL A 80 26.53 -37.53 0.48
CA VAL A 80 25.07 -37.51 0.41
C VAL A 80 24.59 -36.14 -0.05
N LEU A 81 23.65 -36.11 -0.99
CA LEU A 81 23.18 -34.87 -1.62
C LEU A 81 21.74 -34.53 -1.24
N ALA A 82 21.46 -33.22 -1.22
CA ALA A 82 20.13 -32.66 -1.28
C ALA A 82 19.96 -31.95 -2.64
N LEU A 83 18.90 -32.28 -3.38
CA LEU A 83 18.53 -31.61 -4.61
C LEU A 83 17.45 -30.56 -4.30
N ARG A 84 17.68 -29.37 -4.79
CA ARG A 84 16.84 -28.23 -4.48
C ARG A 84 16.52 -27.42 -5.73
N ALA A 85 15.23 -27.08 -5.90
CA ALA A 85 14.79 -26.18 -6.97
C ALA A 85 15.37 -24.78 -6.76
N ALA A 86 15.81 -24.19 -7.87
CA ALA A 86 16.34 -22.82 -7.91
C ALA A 86 15.84 -22.12 -9.19
N PRO A 87 14.57 -21.70 -9.25
CA PRO A 87 14.08 -20.86 -10.33
C PRO A 87 14.80 -19.51 -10.33
N GLN A 88 14.70 -18.78 -11.43
CA GLN A 88 15.30 -17.45 -11.58
C GLN A 88 14.74 -16.46 -10.55
N GLU A 89 13.41 -16.51 -10.32
CA GLU A 89 12.74 -15.76 -9.25
C GLU A 89 12.20 -16.74 -8.20
N ALA A 90 12.48 -16.45 -6.92
CA ALA A 90 12.09 -17.36 -5.83
C ALA A 90 10.57 -17.50 -5.66
N GLU A 91 9.81 -16.50 -6.11
CA GLU A 91 8.36 -16.42 -6.01
C GLU A 91 7.63 -17.35 -6.99
N TRP A 92 8.28 -17.74 -8.08
CA TRP A 92 7.70 -18.68 -9.03
C TRP A 92 7.49 -20.07 -8.44
N GLY A 93 8.14 -20.37 -7.30
CA GLY A 93 8.06 -21.67 -6.66
C GLY A 93 8.93 -22.72 -7.38
N GLY A 94 8.65 -23.98 -7.15
CA GLY A 94 9.35 -25.08 -7.80
C GLY A 94 9.04 -26.42 -7.15
N PRO A 95 9.50 -27.51 -7.73
CA PRO A 95 9.31 -28.85 -7.16
C PRO A 95 9.94 -28.98 -5.77
N GLU A 96 9.40 -29.90 -4.98
CA GLU A 96 9.89 -30.19 -3.63
C GLU A 96 11.36 -30.64 -3.64
N SER A 97 12.10 -30.29 -2.59
CA SER A 97 13.49 -30.72 -2.44
C SER A 97 13.57 -32.23 -2.17
N LEU A 98 14.48 -32.92 -2.84
CA LEU A 98 14.70 -34.34 -2.68
C LEU A 98 16.00 -34.61 -1.92
N LEU A 99 15.88 -35.24 -0.76
CA LEU A 99 17.03 -35.63 0.09
C LEU A 99 16.62 -36.78 1.01
N PRO A 100 17.60 -37.67 1.37
CA PRO A 100 18.95 -37.72 0.89
C PRO A 100 19.02 -38.39 -0.49
N ILE A 101 20.03 -38.08 -1.30
CA ILE A 101 20.32 -38.73 -2.61
C ILE A 101 21.77 -39.22 -2.62
N GLY A 102 22.03 -40.36 -3.24
CA GLY A 102 23.37 -40.92 -3.39
C GLY A 102 23.73 -41.99 -2.37
N VAL A 103 22.75 -42.48 -1.60
CA VAL A 103 22.92 -43.61 -0.69
C VAL A 103 22.36 -44.85 -1.37
N ALA A 104 23.17 -45.45 -2.18
CA ALA A 104 22.84 -46.60 -3.05
C ALA A 104 23.74 -47.79 -2.78
N ALA A 105 23.49 -48.95 -3.44
CA ALA A 105 24.26 -50.16 -3.23
C ALA A 105 25.77 -49.96 -3.53
N ASP A 106 26.10 -49.17 -4.56
CA ASP A 106 27.48 -48.84 -4.97
C ASP A 106 28.22 -47.88 -4.03
N THR A 107 27.52 -47.24 -3.07
CA THR A 107 28.10 -46.28 -2.13
C THR A 107 27.91 -46.69 -0.67
N LEU A 108 27.10 -47.70 -0.38
CA LEU A 108 26.68 -48.06 0.98
C LEU A 108 27.87 -48.44 1.88
N ASP A 109 28.83 -49.23 1.36
CA ASP A 109 30.02 -49.63 2.14
C ASP A 109 30.85 -48.43 2.59
N HIS A 110 30.98 -47.43 1.72
CA HIS A 110 31.63 -46.16 2.09
C HIS A 110 30.92 -45.45 3.24
N PHE A 111 29.58 -45.40 3.21
CA PHE A 111 28.80 -44.76 4.31
C PHE A 111 28.82 -45.59 5.60
N ILE A 112 28.83 -46.90 5.50
CA ILE A 112 29.00 -47.78 6.67
C ILE A 112 30.34 -47.49 7.34
N ALA A 113 31.43 -47.47 6.56
CA ALA A 113 32.77 -47.18 7.08
C ALA A 113 32.91 -45.77 7.68
N THR A 114 32.21 -44.74 7.14
CA THR A 114 32.38 -43.36 7.57
C THR A 114 31.36 -42.88 8.61
N ARG A 115 30.16 -43.48 8.69
CA ARG A 115 29.06 -43.05 9.54
C ARG A 115 28.51 -44.12 10.49
N GLY A 116 28.95 -45.33 10.34
CA GLY A 116 28.42 -46.52 11.01
C GLY A 116 27.21 -47.13 10.28
N GLU A 117 27.01 -48.42 10.52
CA GLU A 117 26.03 -49.22 9.77
C GLU A 117 24.59 -48.73 9.94
N VAL A 118 24.15 -48.51 11.17
CA VAL A 118 22.78 -48.09 11.46
C VAL A 118 22.44 -46.74 10.79
N GLU A 119 23.36 -45.78 10.84
CA GLU A 119 23.11 -44.47 10.23
C GLU A 119 23.12 -44.53 8.70
N ALA A 120 24.03 -45.33 8.11
CA ALA A 120 24.07 -45.55 6.66
C ALA A 120 22.78 -46.19 6.14
N LEU A 121 22.26 -47.24 6.82
CA LEU A 121 21.00 -47.90 6.47
C LEU A 121 19.80 -46.98 6.67
N ARG A 122 19.81 -46.15 7.72
CA ARG A 122 18.76 -45.14 7.96
C ARG A 122 18.69 -44.11 6.82
N LEU A 123 19.82 -43.62 6.37
CA LEU A 123 19.91 -42.72 5.22
C LEU A 123 19.43 -43.39 3.94
N GLN A 124 19.79 -44.69 3.74
CA GLN A 124 19.33 -45.47 2.57
C GLN A 124 17.80 -45.61 2.58
N LEU A 125 17.22 -45.99 3.70
CA LEU A 125 15.77 -46.10 3.84
C LEU A 125 15.06 -44.74 3.59
N GLN A 126 15.60 -43.63 4.11
CA GLN A 126 15.08 -42.30 3.85
C GLN A 126 15.18 -41.94 2.36
N CYS A 127 16.28 -42.31 1.68
CA CYS A 127 16.41 -42.09 0.24
C CYS A 127 15.30 -42.81 -0.53
N ILE A 128 15.13 -44.13 -0.28
CA ILE A 128 14.10 -44.93 -0.96
C ILE A 128 12.71 -44.35 -0.68
N ARG A 129 12.42 -44.03 0.58
CA ARG A 129 11.15 -43.46 0.99
C ARG A 129 10.83 -42.11 0.29
N ASN A 130 11.79 -41.19 0.25
CA ASN A 130 11.56 -39.85 -0.28
C ASN A 130 11.63 -39.80 -1.81
N LEU A 131 12.65 -40.39 -2.40
CA LEU A 131 12.78 -40.44 -3.86
C LEU A 131 11.72 -41.36 -4.48
N GLY A 132 11.46 -42.53 -3.84
CA GLY A 132 10.44 -43.48 -4.27
C GLY A 132 9.06 -42.84 -4.33
N ALA A 133 8.65 -42.19 -3.27
CA ALA A 133 7.37 -41.47 -3.22
C ALA A 133 7.26 -40.36 -4.27
N ALA A 134 8.34 -39.59 -4.47
CA ALA A 134 8.36 -38.53 -5.45
C ALA A 134 8.22 -39.09 -6.89
N VAL A 135 8.92 -40.11 -7.23
CA VAL A 135 8.92 -40.70 -8.60
C VAL A 135 7.64 -41.48 -8.90
N SER A 136 7.11 -42.22 -7.92
CA SER A 136 5.88 -43.01 -8.10
C SER A 136 4.59 -42.16 -7.98
N GLY A 137 4.66 -40.99 -7.34
CA GLY A 137 3.48 -40.20 -6.98
C GLY A 137 2.74 -40.73 -5.74
N ALA A 138 3.23 -41.78 -5.10
CA ALA A 138 2.67 -42.36 -3.89
C ALA A 138 2.98 -41.51 -2.65
N THR A 139 2.34 -41.82 -1.53
CA THR A 139 2.69 -41.16 -0.26
C THR A 139 4.01 -41.74 0.29
N ARG A 140 4.76 -40.94 1.06
CA ARG A 140 6.01 -41.43 1.68
C ARG A 140 5.76 -42.63 2.59
N ASN A 141 4.60 -42.67 3.27
CA ASN A 141 4.24 -43.77 4.15
C ASN A 141 3.80 -45.05 3.39
N SER A 142 3.30 -44.91 2.14
CA SER A 142 3.00 -46.05 1.29
C SER A 142 4.30 -46.78 0.81
N ILE A 143 5.37 -46.01 0.62
CA ILE A 143 6.68 -46.59 0.26
C ILE A 143 7.34 -47.21 1.51
N ALA A 144 7.45 -46.45 2.60
CA ALA A 144 7.99 -46.93 3.87
C ALA A 144 7.59 -46.05 5.03
N PRO A 145 7.41 -46.53 6.24
CA PRO A 145 7.32 -45.73 7.44
C PRO A 145 8.64 -44.97 7.67
N PRO A 146 8.61 -43.86 8.46
CA PRO A 146 9.83 -43.15 8.83
C PRO A 146 10.69 -44.06 9.75
N PRO A 147 12.02 -44.12 9.57
CA PRO A 147 12.89 -44.89 10.45
C PRO A 147 12.83 -44.35 11.88
N GLN A 148 12.79 -45.27 12.86
CA GLN A 148 12.71 -44.92 14.29
C GLN A 148 14.10 -44.86 14.92
N SER A 149 14.25 -44.10 15.99
CA SER A 149 15.53 -43.95 16.70
C SER A 149 16.09 -45.27 17.27
N GLY A 150 15.17 -46.21 17.58
CA GLY A 150 15.52 -47.52 18.15
C GLY A 150 15.72 -48.65 17.11
N ASP A 151 15.55 -48.42 15.84
CA ASP A 151 15.69 -49.47 14.79
C ASP A 151 17.10 -50.02 14.76
N SER A 152 17.22 -51.34 14.80
CA SER A 152 18.49 -52.07 14.62
C SER A 152 18.89 -52.15 13.14
N ALA A 153 20.15 -52.53 12.86
CA ALA A 153 20.60 -52.72 11.48
C ALA A 153 19.80 -53.82 10.75
N ALA A 154 19.33 -54.84 11.46
CA ALA A 154 18.50 -55.91 10.90
C ALA A 154 17.09 -55.40 10.55
N ASP A 155 16.48 -54.58 11.40
CA ASP A 155 15.17 -53.98 11.17
C ASP A 155 15.22 -53.04 9.95
N LEU A 156 16.23 -52.17 9.89
CA LEU A 156 16.43 -51.25 8.78
C LEU A 156 16.64 -52.00 7.44
N ARG A 157 17.43 -53.10 7.42
CA ARG A 157 17.59 -53.92 6.19
C ARG A 157 16.26 -54.51 5.74
N HIS A 158 15.44 -55.01 6.65
CA HIS A 158 14.12 -55.53 6.34
C HIS A 158 13.19 -54.43 5.80
N GLN A 159 13.17 -53.27 6.45
CA GLN A 159 12.40 -52.12 5.98
C GLN A 159 12.86 -51.63 4.59
N ILE A 160 14.17 -51.60 4.31
CA ILE A 160 14.73 -51.27 2.98
C ILE A 160 14.22 -52.22 1.93
N GLN A 161 14.23 -53.53 2.20
CA GLN A 161 13.75 -54.54 1.25
C GLN A 161 12.25 -54.34 0.96
N THR A 162 11.45 -54.22 2.00
CA THR A 162 10.00 -53.93 1.88
C THR A 162 9.71 -52.62 1.12
N ALA A 163 10.50 -51.56 1.35
CA ALA A 163 10.38 -50.31 0.64
C ALA A 163 10.68 -50.39 -0.85
N ARG A 164 11.66 -51.23 -1.23
CA ARG A 164 11.99 -51.52 -2.65
C ARG A 164 10.86 -52.27 -3.33
N GLU A 165 10.29 -53.27 -2.65
CA GLU A 165 9.14 -54.02 -3.17
C GLU A 165 7.90 -53.15 -3.32
N ALA A 166 7.64 -52.27 -2.37
CA ALA A 166 6.55 -51.30 -2.46
C ALA A 166 6.76 -50.31 -3.64
N TYR A 167 7.98 -49.82 -3.83
CA TYR A 167 8.30 -48.95 -4.98
C TYR A 167 8.07 -49.70 -6.32
N GLN A 168 8.54 -50.95 -6.43
CA GLN A 168 8.37 -51.74 -7.64
C GLN A 168 6.89 -52.06 -7.91
N ALA A 169 6.10 -52.27 -6.89
CA ALA A 169 4.65 -52.46 -7.02
C ALA A 169 3.92 -51.22 -7.55
N GLU A 170 4.39 -50.03 -7.19
CA GLU A 170 3.79 -48.76 -7.62
C GLU A 170 4.28 -48.29 -9.02
N THR A 171 5.48 -48.69 -9.45
CA THR A 171 6.11 -48.14 -10.67
C THR A 171 6.36 -49.17 -11.76
N GLU A 172 6.24 -50.47 -11.47
CA GLU A 172 6.68 -51.63 -12.30
C GLU A 172 8.20 -51.68 -12.54
N ASP A 173 8.96 -50.65 -12.08
CA ASP A 173 10.41 -50.54 -12.23
C ASP A 173 11.16 -50.88 -10.93
N ALA A 174 12.40 -51.37 -11.04
CA ALA A 174 13.27 -51.52 -9.87
C ALA A 174 13.76 -50.13 -9.37
N PHE A 175 13.86 -49.98 -8.03
CA PHE A 175 14.44 -48.73 -7.46
C PHE A 175 15.90 -48.57 -7.88
N PRO A 176 16.37 -47.33 -8.24
CA PRO A 176 17.75 -47.13 -8.73
C PRO A 176 18.82 -47.56 -7.70
N ASP A 177 19.63 -48.53 -8.08
CA ASP A 177 20.62 -49.13 -7.18
C ASP A 177 22.01 -48.46 -7.22
N THR A 178 22.19 -47.46 -8.07
CA THR A 178 23.42 -46.67 -8.14
C THR A 178 23.18 -45.22 -7.75
N ALA A 179 24.16 -44.58 -7.14
CA ALA A 179 24.11 -43.17 -6.80
C ALA A 179 23.81 -42.28 -8.02
N THR A 180 24.42 -42.61 -9.17
CA THR A 180 24.14 -41.94 -10.45
C THR A 180 22.69 -42.15 -10.92
N GLY A 181 22.16 -43.35 -10.75
CA GLY A 181 20.76 -43.67 -11.07
C GLY A 181 19.78 -42.88 -10.22
N GLN A 182 20.01 -42.78 -8.89
CA GLN A 182 19.21 -41.96 -7.98
C GLN A 182 19.25 -40.49 -8.37
N LEU A 183 20.44 -39.95 -8.63
CA LEU A 183 20.61 -38.56 -9.07
C LEU A 183 19.84 -38.28 -10.36
N ARG A 184 19.93 -39.18 -11.36
CA ARG A 184 19.22 -39.07 -12.63
C ARG A 184 17.70 -39.08 -12.43
N ALA A 185 17.19 -40.04 -11.67
CA ALA A 185 15.76 -40.16 -11.38
C ALA A 185 15.21 -38.89 -10.69
N ALA A 186 15.93 -38.37 -9.70
CA ALA A 186 15.57 -37.19 -8.97
C ALA A 186 15.55 -35.91 -9.84
N LEU A 187 16.60 -35.72 -10.68
CA LEU A 187 16.65 -34.54 -11.59
C LEU A 187 15.54 -34.62 -12.65
N ARG A 188 15.26 -35.78 -13.21
CA ARG A 188 14.17 -36.00 -14.17
C ARG A 188 12.82 -35.76 -13.54
N HIS A 189 12.58 -36.22 -12.33
CA HIS A 189 11.33 -35.97 -11.59
C HIS A 189 11.12 -34.46 -11.35
N MET A 190 12.13 -33.76 -10.87
CA MET A 190 12.04 -32.29 -10.60
C MET A 190 11.82 -31.52 -11.90
N ALA A 191 12.49 -31.87 -12.99
CA ALA A 191 12.30 -31.25 -14.29
C ALA A 191 10.86 -31.45 -14.83
N ARG A 192 10.34 -32.68 -14.78
CA ARG A 192 8.96 -32.99 -15.20
C ARG A 192 7.93 -32.23 -14.34
N GLY A 193 8.14 -32.15 -13.03
CA GLY A 193 7.30 -31.40 -12.12
C GLY A 193 7.23 -29.90 -12.48
N TRP A 194 8.37 -29.31 -12.89
CA TRP A 194 8.45 -27.95 -13.37
C TRP A 194 7.65 -27.72 -14.65
N HIS A 195 7.69 -28.64 -15.58
CA HIS A 195 6.99 -28.54 -16.87
C HIS A 195 5.53 -29.03 -16.85
N SER A 196 5.00 -29.46 -15.69
CA SER A 196 3.60 -29.86 -15.56
C SER A 196 2.63 -28.72 -15.86
N ALA A 197 1.43 -29.03 -16.37
CA ALA A 197 0.44 -28.03 -16.74
C ALA A 197 0.03 -27.14 -15.55
N SER A 198 -0.21 -27.74 -14.38
CA SER A 198 -0.57 -27.02 -13.16
C SER A 198 0.54 -26.06 -12.69
N ALA A 199 1.81 -26.52 -12.75
CA ALA A 199 2.94 -25.68 -12.38
C ALA A 199 3.13 -24.48 -13.33
N ARG A 200 2.87 -24.67 -14.65
CA ARG A 200 2.90 -23.57 -15.63
C ARG A 200 1.83 -22.51 -15.35
N ILE A 201 0.60 -22.94 -15.10
CA ILE A 201 -0.52 -22.02 -14.77
C ILE A 201 -0.19 -21.21 -13.51
N LEU A 202 0.28 -21.86 -12.44
CA LEU A 202 0.64 -21.18 -11.20
C LEU A 202 1.78 -20.18 -11.37
N ARG A 203 2.76 -20.48 -12.23
CA ARG A 203 3.86 -19.56 -12.53
C ARG A 203 3.41 -18.38 -13.39
N ALA A 204 2.58 -18.64 -14.40
CA ALA A 204 2.02 -17.58 -15.24
C ALA A 204 1.21 -16.57 -14.41
N ALA A 205 0.42 -17.06 -13.44
CA ALA A 205 -0.29 -16.21 -12.49
C ALA A 205 0.65 -15.34 -11.61
N LYS A 206 1.92 -15.72 -11.50
CA LYS A 206 2.97 -14.96 -10.79
C LYS A 206 3.87 -14.15 -11.73
N GLY A 207 3.48 -13.97 -12.97
CA GLY A 207 4.21 -13.18 -13.96
C GLY A 207 5.47 -13.83 -14.54
N ALA A 208 5.64 -15.16 -14.37
CA ALA A 208 6.76 -15.85 -14.98
C ALA A 208 6.61 -15.94 -16.51
N PRO A 209 7.68 -15.69 -17.29
CA PRO A 209 7.66 -15.90 -18.73
C PRO A 209 7.39 -17.38 -19.06
N GLU A 210 6.82 -17.62 -20.24
CA GLU A 210 6.44 -18.98 -20.66
C GLU A 210 7.64 -19.92 -20.80
N ASP A 211 8.79 -19.38 -21.17
CA ASP A 211 10.07 -20.07 -21.34
C ASP A 211 10.95 -20.10 -20.08
N ALA A 212 10.38 -19.72 -18.91
CA ALA A 212 11.10 -19.73 -17.64
C ALA A 212 11.69 -21.11 -17.33
N GLY A 213 13.02 -21.17 -17.22
CA GLY A 213 13.75 -22.39 -16.93
C GLY A 213 13.93 -22.64 -15.42
N LEU A 214 14.24 -23.91 -15.06
CA LEU A 214 14.57 -24.33 -13.70
C LEU A 214 16.05 -24.69 -13.58
N ALA A 215 16.80 -24.02 -12.72
CA ALA A 215 18.08 -24.56 -12.25
C ALA A 215 17.84 -25.50 -11.05
N ILE A 216 18.64 -26.53 -10.90
CA ILE A 216 18.61 -27.47 -9.75
C ILE A 216 19.97 -27.46 -9.08
N ILE A 217 19.98 -27.34 -7.74
CA ILE A 217 21.19 -27.36 -6.93
C ILE A 217 21.34 -28.72 -6.29
N ALA A 218 22.47 -29.38 -6.54
CA ALA A 218 22.92 -30.56 -5.81
C ALA A 218 23.87 -30.09 -4.71
N GLN A 219 23.42 -30.05 -3.46
CA GLN A 219 24.14 -29.57 -2.29
C GLN A 219 24.51 -30.74 -1.37
N VAL A 220 25.75 -30.80 -0.91
CA VAL A 220 26.19 -31.77 0.08
C VAL A 220 25.41 -31.60 1.39
N LEU A 221 24.91 -32.69 1.93
CA LEU A 221 24.20 -32.74 3.20
C LEU A 221 25.24 -32.75 4.34
N VAL A 222 25.15 -31.76 5.22
CA VAL A 222 25.98 -31.71 6.42
C VAL A 222 25.67 -32.90 7.32
N PRO A 223 26.66 -33.73 7.67
CA PRO A 223 26.42 -34.91 8.47
C PRO A 223 26.15 -34.58 9.92
N ASN A 224 25.33 -35.41 10.61
CA ASN A 224 25.06 -35.32 12.04
C ASN A 224 24.77 -33.89 12.51
N CYS A 225 23.89 -33.18 11.77
CA CYS A 225 23.60 -31.77 12.00
C CYS A 225 22.21 -31.57 12.56
N ARG A 226 22.09 -30.51 13.39
CA ARG A 226 20.80 -29.89 13.70
C ARG A 226 20.58 -28.75 12.70
N THR A 227 19.42 -28.74 12.06
CA THR A 227 19.07 -27.68 11.11
C THR A 227 18.21 -26.62 11.77
N GLY A 228 18.25 -25.39 11.28
CA GLY A 228 17.47 -24.31 11.86
C GLY A 228 17.28 -23.13 10.94
N ARG A 229 16.57 -22.14 11.46
CA ARG A 229 16.38 -20.83 10.84
C ARG A 229 16.66 -19.74 11.85
N LEU A 230 17.25 -18.67 11.39
CA LEU A 230 17.46 -17.46 12.18
C LEU A 230 17.32 -16.21 11.34
N GLN A 231 17.08 -15.11 12.02
CA GLN A 231 17.27 -13.74 11.53
C GLN A 231 17.85 -12.88 12.65
N PHE A 232 18.47 -11.76 12.26
CA PHE A 232 19.22 -10.91 13.21
C PHE A 232 18.42 -9.68 13.65
N VAL A 233 17.18 -9.60 13.23
CA VAL A 233 16.27 -8.49 13.57
C VAL A 233 14.93 -9.05 14.04
N ASP A 234 14.31 -8.37 14.97
CA ASP A 234 12.92 -8.63 15.34
C ASP A 234 11.98 -8.29 14.16
N GLN A 235 11.03 -9.16 13.87
CA GLN A 235 10.16 -9.06 12.71
C GLN A 235 9.22 -7.85 12.78
N SER A 236 8.79 -7.47 13.98
CA SER A 236 7.81 -6.41 14.19
C SER A 236 8.46 -5.03 14.32
N SER A 237 9.51 -4.93 15.14
CA SER A 237 10.17 -3.67 15.48
C SER A 237 11.40 -3.35 14.62
N GLY A 238 12.01 -4.35 13.98
CA GLY A 238 13.29 -4.21 13.26
C GLY A 238 14.49 -3.98 14.16
N GLN A 239 14.36 -4.12 15.49
CA GLN A 239 15.48 -4.02 16.40
C GLN A 239 16.44 -5.19 16.22
N ALA A 240 17.73 -4.94 16.41
CA ALA A 240 18.76 -5.97 16.35
C ALA A 240 18.52 -7.02 17.46
N GLN A 241 18.10 -8.21 17.04
CA GLN A 241 17.82 -9.33 17.92
C GLN A 241 18.01 -10.64 17.15
N LEU A 242 18.72 -11.59 17.74
CA LEU A 242 18.85 -12.94 17.18
C LEU A 242 17.57 -13.72 17.48
N VAL A 243 16.76 -13.98 16.44
CA VAL A 243 15.47 -14.66 16.56
C VAL A 243 15.48 -15.90 15.65
N GLY A 244 14.88 -16.99 16.12
CA GLY A 244 14.79 -18.22 15.32
C GLY A 244 14.72 -19.47 16.17
N TYR A 245 14.91 -20.60 15.50
CA TYR A 245 14.82 -21.93 16.10
C TYR A 245 15.82 -22.90 15.48
N VAL A 246 16.07 -23.98 16.22
CA VAL A 246 16.77 -25.17 15.76
C VAL A 246 15.82 -26.37 15.82
N LEU A 247 15.87 -27.23 14.81
CA LEU A 247 15.12 -28.49 14.77
C LEU A 247 15.92 -29.58 15.47
N GLN A 248 15.34 -30.17 16.50
CA GLN A 248 15.88 -31.35 17.19
C GLN A 248 14.74 -32.35 17.36
N ASP A 249 14.98 -33.59 16.93
CA ASP A 249 13.98 -34.67 16.94
C ASP A 249 12.63 -34.29 16.28
N GLY A 250 12.70 -33.48 15.21
CA GLY A 250 11.52 -33.01 14.47
C GLY A 250 10.73 -31.88 15.15
N LYS A 251 11.18 -31.38 16.30
CA LYS A 251 10.56 -30.28 17.03
C LYS A 251 11.39 -29.01 16.95
N GLU A 252 10.72 -27.88 16.97
CA GLU A 252 11.35 -26.57 17.01
C GLU A 252 11.74 -26.21 18.44
N HIS A 253 13.00 -25.89 18.66
CA HIS A 253 13.55 -25.40 19.91
C HIS A 253 14.08 -23.98 19.70
N PRO A 254 13.82 -23.04 20.59
CA PRO A 254 14.31 -21.68 20.47
C PRO A 254 15.82 -21.61 20.53
N LEU A 255 16.43 -20.64 19.85
CA LEU A 255 17.89 -20.47 19.83
C LEU A 255 18.49 -20.21 21.23
N SER A 256 17.68 -19.79 22.20
CA SER A 256 18.09 -19.61 23.60
C SER A 256 18.50 -20.94 24.31
N GLU A 257 18.11 -22.06 23.77
CA GLU A 257 18.49 -23.39 24.30
C GLU A 257 19.84 -23.89 23.78
N LEU A 258 20.42 -23.18 22.79
CA LEU A 258 21.76 -23.49 22.27
C LEU A 258 22.85 -23.09 23.29
N SER A 259 23.99 -23.75 23.20
CA SER A 259 25.16 -23.38 24.00
C SER A 259 25.64 -21.96 23.68
N ALA A 260 26.27 -21.29 24.64
CA ALA A 260 26.84 -19.94 24.44
C ALA A 260 27.81 -19.88 23.25
N ARG A 261 28.55 -20.96 23.01
CA ARG A 261 29.48 -21.07 21.86
C ARG A 261 28.74 -21.11 20.53
N GLU A 262 27.65 -21.88 20.42
CA GLU A 262 26.84 -21.98 19.21
C GLU A 262 26.10 -20.66 18.93
N CYS A 263 25.52 -20.04 19.97
CA CYS A 263 24.91 -18.72 19.86
C CYS A 263 25.90 -17.66 19.37
N ALA A 264 27.12 -17.66 19.90
CA ALA A 264 28.18 -16.75 19.47
C ALA A 264 28.59 -16.99 18.00
N ALA A 265 28.72 -18.26 17.59
CA ALA A 265 29.02 -18.63 16.21
C ALA A 265 27.91 -18.18 15.23
N LEU A 266 26.64 -18.33 15.60
CA LEU A 266 25.52 -17.85 14.80
C LEU A 266 25.48 -16.33 14.74
N LYS A 267 25.70 -15.62 15.85
CA LYS A 267 25.74 -14.15 15.89
C LYS A 267 26.88 -13.57 15.07
N ALA A 268 28.02 -14.23 14.99
CA ALA A 268 29.15 -13.80 14.18
C ALA A 268 28.85 -13.74 12.67
N LEU A 269 27.78 -14.41 12.21
CA LEU A 269 27.33 -14.38 10.81
C LEU A 269 26.64 -13.05 10.43
N GLU A 270 26.16 -12.27 11.40
CA GLU A 270 25.38 -11.04 11.15
C GLU A 270 26.15 -10.02 10.31
N ALA A 271 27.32 -9.61 10.75
CA ALA A 271 28.07 -8.53 10.12
C ALA A 271 28.51 -8.83 8.67
N PRO A 272 29.06 -10.03 8.34
CA PRO A 272 29.39 -10.35 6.96
C PRO A 272 28.15 -10.51 6.06
N LEU A 273 27.04 -11.04 6.59
CA LEU A 273 25.78 -11.16 5.85
C LEU A 273 25.17 -9.79 5.56
N THR A 274 25.05 -8.93 6.55
CA THR A 274 24.48 -7.60 6.40
C THR A 274 25.31 -6.77 5.42
N ARG A 275 26.64 -6.81 5.51
CA ARG A 275 27.52 -6.11 4.56
C ARG A 275 27.42 -6.68 3.15
N GLY A 276 27.41 -8.01 3.00
CA GLY A 276 27.39 -8.65 1.69
C GLY A 276 26.06 -8.53 0.95
N HIS A 277 24.95 -8.38 1.67
CA HIS A 277 23.62 -8.23 1.08
C HIS A 277 23.11 -6.78 1.15
N ALA A 278 23.77 -5.93 1.93
CA ALA A 278 23.30 -4.58 2.24
C ALA A 278 21.83 -4.56 2.72
N ASP A 279 21.43 -5.61 3.45
CA ASP A 279 20.08 -5.79 3.98
C ASP A 279 20.07 -6.74 5.18
N ALA A 280 19.01 -6.72 5.99
CA ALA A 280 18.77 -7.71 7.02
C ALA A 280 18.41 -9.06 6.41
N CYS A 281 19.06 -10.11 6.88
CA CYS A 281 18.95 -11.44 6.31
C CYS A 281 18.28 -12.44 7.25
N ARG A 282 17.48 -13.33 6.66
CA ARG A 282 17.01 -14.57 7.26
C ARG A 282 17.81 -15.73 6.66
N VAL A 283 18.34 -16.58 7.51
CA VAL A 283 19.27 -17.64 7.16
C VAL A 283 18.70 -19.01 7.50
N LYS A 284 18.89 -20.00 6.62
CA LYS A 284 18.80 -21.41 6.97
C LYS A 284 20.19 -21.93 7.20
N PHE A 285 20.38 -22.65 8.29
CA PHE A 285 21.67 -23.17 8.67
C PHE A 285 21.60 -24.64 9.11
N ALA A 286 22.75 -25.29 9.13
CA ALA A 286 22.96 -26.58 9.76
C ALA A 286 24.13 -26.44 10.75
N LEU A 287 23.95 -26.83 12.02
CA LEU A 287 25.01 -26.93 13.02
C LEU A 287 25.55 -28.34 12.97
N ASP A 288 26.82 -28.51 12.63
CA ASP A 288 27.48 -29.81 12.68
C ASP A 288 27.73 -30.27 14.15
N ALA A 289 28.26 -31.48 14.33
CA ALA A 289 28.53 -32.05 15.64
C ALA A 289 29.54 -31.21 16.48
N THR A 290 30.32 -30.33 15.86
CA THR A 290 31.24 -29.41 16.56
C THR A 290 30.60 -28.08 16.96
N GLY A 291 29.35 -27.84 16.55
CA GLY A 291 28.63 -26.57 16.73
C GLY A 291 28.99 -25.52 15.67
N LYS A 292 29.66 -25.91 14.58
CA LYS A 292 29.99 -25.00 13.47
C LYS A 292 28.74 -24.80 12.59
N PRO A 293 28.37 -23.53 12.26
CA PRO A 293 27.26 -23.26 11.38
C PRO A 293 27.66 -23.37 9.89
N TRP A 294 26.85 -24.09 9.14
CA TRP A 294 26.88 -24.17 7.68
C TRP A 294 25.65 -23.50 7.07
N LEU A 295 25.84 -22.54 6.18
CA LEU A 295 24.73 -21.80 5.58
C LEU A 295 24.15 -22.57 4.40
N THR A 296 22.87 -22.88 4.46
CA THR A 296 22.17 -23.68 3.43
C THR A 296 21.20 -22.86 2.56
N ASP A 297 20.80 -21.68 2.98
CA ASP A 297 20.06 -20.67 2.21
C ASP A 297 20.11 -19.32 2.94
N VAL A 298 19.98 -18.23 2.20
CA VAL A 298 19.81 -16.88 2.72
C VAL A 298 18.71 -16.16 1.95
N ARG A 299 17.91 -15.37 2.65
CA ARG A 299 16.84 -14.55 2.06
C ARG A 299 16.75 -13.23 2.82
N PRO A 300 16.09 -12.19 2.26
CA PRO A 300 15.71 -11.03 3.05
C PRO A 300 14.94 -11.45 4.30
N ALA A 301 15.18 -10.76 5.42
CA ALA A 301 14.45 -11.01 6.67
C ALA A 301 12.95 -10.77 6.48
N GLN A 302 12.13 -11.58 7.12
CA GLN A 302 10.70 -11.28 7.25
C GLN A 302 10.55 -10.09 8.19
N ARG A 303 9.74 -9.11 7.80
CA ARG A 303 9.65 -7.84 8.51
C ARG A 303 8.34 -7.12 8.20
N SER A 304 7.81 -6.40 9.20
CA SER A 304 6.69 -5.47 9.05
C SER A 304 7.15 -4.21 8.32
N ALA A 305 6.23 -3.34 7.93
CA ALA A 305 6.55 -2.01 7.40
C ALA A 305 7.39 -1.21 8.40
N ARG A 306 7.05 -1.28 9.69
CA ARG A 306 7.79 -0.63 10.79
C ARG A 306 9.23 -1.10 10.87
N ALA A 307 9.46 -2.41 10.81
CA ALA A 307 10.79 -2.99 10.80
C ALA A 307 11.56 -2.62 9.52
N THR A 308 10.89 -2.61 8.36
CA THR A 308 11.49 -2.22 7.07
C THR A 308 12.04 -0.80 7.12
N LEU A 309 11.28 0.14 7.64
CA LEU A 309 11.69 1.53 7.78
C LEU A 309 12.90 1.66 8.70
N ARG A 310 12.88 1.04 9.89
CA ARG A 310 14.01 1.05 10.82
C ARG A 310 15.28 0.48 10.19
N ILE A 311 15.18 -0.70 9.59
CA ILE A 311 16.32 -1.38 8.94
C ILE A 311 16.91 -0.51 7.83
N ALA A 312 16.09 0.11 6.97
CA ALA A 312 16.58 0.97 5.90
C ALA A 312 17.34 2.20 6.45
N VAL A 313 16.81 2.82 7.51
CA VAL A 313 17.47 3.97 8.18
C VAL A 313 18.77 3.53 8.84
N ASP A 314 18.80 2.40 9.53
CA ASP A 314 20.00 1.92 10.25
C ASP A 314 21.10 1.51 9.26
N LEU A 315 20.75 0.88 8.14
CA LEU A 315 21.68 0.56 7.05
C LEU A 315 22.29 1.83 6.42
N ALA A 316 21.49 2.87 6.22
CA ALA A 316 22.01 4.14 5.69
C ALA A 316 22.86 4.90 6.71
N LYS A 317 22.52 4.88 8.00
CA LYS A 317 23.34 5.45 9.06
C LYS A 317 24.69 4.75 9.23
N SER A 318 24.72 3.43 8.97
CA SER A 318 25.95 2.65 8.96
C SER A 318 26.72 2.68 7.64
N GLU A 319 26.31 3.53 6.69
CA GLU A 319 26.94 3.74 5.37
C GLU A 319 26.99 2.47 4.50
N LEU A 320 26.14 1.47 4.80
CA LEU A 320 26.02 0.26 3.99
C LEU A 320 25.19 0.47 2.72
N ILE A 321 24.31 1.46 2.73
CA ILE A 321 23.53 1.94 1.58
C ILE A 321 23.50 3.46 1.57
N SER A 322 23.21 4.06 0.44
CA SER A 322 22.96 5.50 0.37
C SER A 322 21.60 5.87 1.01
N ARG A 323 21.40 7.15 1.34
CA ARG A 323 20.10 7.65 1.85
C ARG A 323 19.02 7.54 0.79
N GLU A 324 19.39 7.77 -0.46
CA GLU A 324 18.52 7.61 -1.62
C GLU A 324 18.06 6.15 -1.78
N ASP A 325 18.98 5.18 -1.61
CA ASP A 325 18.61 3.77 -1.65
C ASP A 325 17.71 3.39 -0.46
N ALA A 326 17.92 3.95 0.72
CA ALA A 326 17.03 3.75 1.85
C ALA A 326 15.61 4.27 1.57
N LEU A 327 15.48 5.47 0.98
CA LEU A 327 14.20 6.04 0.55
C LEU A 327 13.50 5.15 -0.47
N LEU A 328 14.24 4.63 -1.47
CA LEU A 328 13.67 3.77 -2.52
C LEU A 328 13.22 2.39 -2.03
N ARG A 329 13.71 1.91 -0.88
CA ARG A 329 13.33 0.61 -0.32
C ARG A 329 11.99 0.60 0.42
N ILE A 330 11.46 1.75 0.75
CA ILE A 330 10.21 1.87 1.50
C ILE A 330 9.07 2.05 0.50
N GLU A 331 8.09 1.17 0.56
CA GLU A 331 6.83 1.37 -0.17
C GLU A 331 6.07 2.55 0.47
N PRO A 332 5.78 3.64 -0.27
CA PRO A 332 5.19 4.83 0.35
C PRO A 332 3.85 4.55 1.06
N ARG A 333 3.01 3.70 0.48
CA ARG A 333 1.70 3.34 1.08
C ARG A 333 1.85 2.61 2.42
N SER A 334 2.96 1.90 2.63
CA SER A 334 3.23 1.20 3.91
C SER A 334 3.43 2.15 5.09
N LEU A 335 3.72 3.44 4.84
CA LEU A 335 3.79 4.45 5.90
C LEU A 335 2.46 4.63 6.64
N ALA A 336 1.33 4.27 6.03
CA ALA A 336 0.02 4.32 6.71
C ALA A 336 0.02 3.50 8.02
N GLU A 337 0.76 2.38 8.07
CA GLU A 337 0.90 1.57 9.29
C GLU A 337 1.59 2.31 10.45
N HIS A 338 2.37 3.36 10.16
CA HIS A 338 3.00 4.19 11.17
C HIS A 338 2.10 5.33 11.67
N LEU A 339 1.11 5.72 10.86
CA LEU A 339 0.25 6.88 11.11
C LEU A 339 -0.98 6.54 11.95
N HIS A 340 -1.37 5.26 11.98
CA HIS A 340 -2.60 4.79 12.59
C HIS A 340 -2.34 3.68 13.61
N HIS A 341 -3.26 3.50 14.56
CA HIS A 341 -3.27 2.34 15.42
C HIS A 341 -3.43 1.06 14.59
N GLN A 342 -2.74 0.00 14.98
CA GLN A 342 -2.81 -1.32 14.34
C GLN A 342 -3.19 -2.37 15.39
N ILE A 343 -3.89 -3.42 14.98
CA ILE A 343 -4.12 -4.57 15.85
C ILE A 343 -2.81 -5.35 16.01
N ASP A 344 -2.48 -5.73 17.25
CA ASP A 344 -1.33 -6.60 17.51
C ASP A 344 -1.45 -7.88 16.66
N PRO A 345 -0.45 -8.25 15.83
CA PRO A 345 -0.52 -9.44 14.99
C PRO A 345 -0.72 -10.76 15.76
N ASP A 346 -0.28 -10.79 17.01
CA ASP A 346 -0.38 -11.98 17.87
C ASP A 346 -1.74 -12.07 18.61
N GLU A 347 -2.63 -11.06 18.43
CA GLU A 347 -3.95 -11.02 19.05
C GLU A 347 -4.91 -12.01 18.41
N THR A 348 -5.62 -12.77 19.26
CA THR A 348 -6.69 -13.67 18.79
C THR A 348 -7.96 -12.88 18.45
N ARG A 349 -8.46 -13.00 17.21
CA ARG A 349 -9.56 -12.19 16.69
C ARG A 349 -10.85 -13.00 16.55
N ASP A 350 -11.95 -12.50 17.13
CA ASP A 350 -13.31 -13.02 16.90
C ASP A 350 -13.97 -12.25 15.75
N VAL A 351 -13.57 -12.56 14.50
CA VAL A 351 -14.02 -11.85 13.31
C VAL A 351 -15.51 -12.12 13.04
N VAL A 352 -16.30 -11.06 13.04
CA VAL A 352 -17.74 -11.08 12.74
C VAL A 352 -17.99 -11.13 11.23
N THR A 353 -17.33 -10.25 10.47
CA THR A 353 -17.38 -10.19 9.02
C THR A 353 -16.15 -9.46 8.48
N THR A 354 -15.91 -9.61 7.19
CA THR A 354 -14.89 -8.83 6.46
C THR A 354 -15.56 -8.10 5.31
N ALA A 355 -15.29 -6.81 5.18
CA ALA A 355 -15.85 -5.96 4.15
C ALA A 355 -14.75 -5.09 3.51
N MET A 356 -15.09 -4.02 2.82
CA MET A 356 -14.12 -3.22 2.08
C MET A 356 -13.32 -2.30 3.03
N PRO A 357 -11.98 -2.41 3.07
CA PRO A 357 -11.11 -1.52 3.83
C PRO A 357 -11.06 -0.14 3.18
N ALA A 358 -11.70 0.85 3.77
CA ALA A 358 -11.87 2.17 3.15
C ALA A 358 -10.89 3.24 3.66
N SER A 359 -10.50 3.17 4.91
CA SER A 359 -9.50 4.06 5.52
C SER A 359 -8.67 3.27 6.53
N PRO A 360 -7.33 3.33 6.48
CA PRO A 360 -6.46 2.46 7.25
C PRO A 360 -6.51 2.73 8.76
N GLY A 361 -6.03 1.74 9.52
CA GLY A 361 -5.96 1.77 10.96
C GLY A 361 -7.01 0.90 11.63
N ALA A 362 -6.88 0.74 12.94
CA ALA A 362 -7.82 -0.02 13.75
C ALA A 362 -8.35 0.81 14.92
N ALA A 363 -9.61 0.60 15.26
CA ALA A 363 -10.26 1.29 16.38
C ALA A 363 -11.19 0.36 17.12
N THR A 364 -11.22 0.50 18.45
CA THR A 364 -12.18 -0.16 19.33
C THR A 364 -13.09 0.89 19.94
N GLY A 365 -14.39 0.67 19.92
CA GLY A 365 -15.36 1.57 20.52
C GLY A 365 -16.74 0.97 20.67
N ARG A 366 -17.62 1.71 21.32
CA ARG A 366 -19.04 1.37 21.45
C ARG A 366 -19.78 1.63 20.14
N ILE A 367 -20.69 0.76 19.79
CA ILE A 367 -21.59 0.96 18.66
C ILE A 367 -22.49 2.16 18.96
N VAL A 368 -22.49 3.13 18.04
CA VAL A 368 -23.46 4.23 18.03
C VAL A 368 -24.11 4.32 16.65
N LEU A 369 -25.40 4.61 16.61
CA LEU A 369 -26.21 4.54 15.39
C LEU A 369 -26.61 5.92 14.84
N SER A 370 -26.21 7.00 15.49
CA SER A 370 -26.48 8.37 15.06
C SER A 370 -25.32 9.32 15.37
N ALA A 371 -25.21 10.41 14.61
CA ALA A 371 -24.24 11.46 14.88
C ALA A 371 -24.39 12.06 16.29
N GLN A 372 -25.63 12.23 16.77
CA GLN A 372 -25.90 12.74 18.12
C GLN A 372 -25.38 11.78 19.20
N ALA A 373 -25.55 10.46 19.00
CA ALA A 373 -25.05 9.47 19.95
C ALA A 373 -23.51 9.43 19.97
N ALA A 374 -22.85 9.63 18.81
CA ALA A 374 -21.40 9.75 18.72
C ALA A 374 -20.88 10.97 19.50
N MET A 375 -21.51 12.15 19.31
CA MET A 375 -21.17 13.37 20.02
C MET A 375 -21.40 13.24 21.54
N ALA A 376 -22.48 12.57 21.93
CA ALA A 376 -22.77 12.31 23.36
C ALA A 376 -21.72 11.37 24.00
N ALA A 377 -21.25 10.35 23.26
CA ALA A 377 -20.21 9.45 23.70
C ALA A 377 -18.87 10.19 23.88
N GLU A 378 -18.48 11.01 22.89
CA GLU A 378 -17.28 11.85 22.98
C GLU A 378 -17.32 12.80 24.18
N ALA A 379 -18.47 13.46 24.43
CA ALA A 379 -18.66 14.36 25.57
C ALA A 379 -18.51 13.63 26.93
N GLN A 380 -18.72 12.32 26.95
CA GLN A 380 -18.51 11.44 28.11
C GLN A 380 -17.10 10.85 28.16
N GLY A 381 -16.25 11.13 27.16
CA GLY A 381 -14.91 10.54 27.04
C GLY A 381 -14.93 9.07 26.60
N GLU A 382 -16.02 8.59 26.00
CA GLU A 382 -16.17 7.21 25.55
C GLU A 382 -15.85 7.11 24.04
N ALA A 383 -15.04 6.11 23.67
CA ALA A 383 -14.75 5.81 22.28
C ALA A 383 -15.97 5.19 21.60
N ALA A 384 -16.39 5.74 20.47
CA ALA A 384 -17.55 5.31 19.71
C ALA A 384 -17.20 4.93 18.27
N ILE A 385 -17.83 3.88 17.75
CA ILE A 385 -17.80 3.52 16.33
C ILE A 385 -19.18 3.84 15.76
N LEU A 386 -19.22 4.76 14.79
CA LEU A 386 -20.43 5.15 14.10
C LEU A 386 -20.81 4.08 13.07
N VAL A 387 -22.01 3.49 13.26
CA VAL A 387 -22.53 2.45 12.36
C VAL A 387 -23.75 3.01 11.62
N ARG A 388 -23.67 3.03 10.28
CA ARG A 388 -24.76 3.57 9.42
C ARG A 388 -25.07 2.62 8.26
N HIS A 389 -26.24 2.76 7.65
CA HIS A 389 -26.48 2.14 6.34
C HIS A 389 -25.56 2.75 5.28
N GLU A 390 -25.60 4.05 5.17
CA GLU A 390 -24.73 4.93 4.39
C GLU A 390 -24.60 6.24 5.21
N THR A 391 -23.51 6.95 5.08
CA THR A 391 -23.37 8.26 5.72
C THR A 391 -23.93 9.36 4.84
N SER A 392 -24.52 10.36 5.48
CA SER A 392 -24.98 11.61 4.88
C SER A 392 -24.08 12.78 5.31
N PRO A 393 -24.19 13.95 4.68
CA PRO A 393 -23.46 15.15 5.11
C PRO A 393 -23.67 15.51 6.59
N GLU A 394 -24.84 15.22 7.14
CA GLU A 394 -25.17 15.47 8.54
C GLU A 394 -24.40 14.55 9.50
N ASP A 395 -23.96 13.37 9.03
CA ASP A 395 -23.17 12.44 9.83
C ASP A 395 -21.71 12.88 10.02
N ILE A 396 -21.21 13.90 9.29
CA ILE A 396 -19.82 14.38 9.36
C ILE A 396 -19.39 14.67 10.80
N ARG A 397 -20.26 15.26 11.59
CA ARG A 397 -19.98 15.55 13.01
C ARG A 397 -19.87 14.28 13.84
N GLY A 398 -20.79 13.34 13.60
CA GLY A 398 -20.73 12.04 14.24
C GLY A 398 -19.44 11.29 13.87
N MET A 399 -18.96 11.47 12.63
CA MET A 399 -17.68 10.93 12.20
C MET A 399 -16.51 11.59 12.94
N HIS A 400 -16.51 12.92 13.09
CA HIS A 400 -15.49 13.65 13.88
C HIS A 400 -15.44 13.21 15.34
N SER A 401 -16.59 12.93 15.94
CA SER A 401 -16.72 12.49 17.33
C SER A 401 -16.54 10.98 17.51
N SER A 402 -16.27 10.25 16.44
CA SER A 402 -16.09 8.80 16.46
C SER A 402 -14.62 8.42 16.34
N VAL A 403 -14.24 7.26 16.87
CA VAL A 403 -12.90 6.67 16.67
C VAL A 403 -12.84 5.79 15.43
N GLY A 404 -13.98 5.48 14.80
CA GLY A 404 -14.06 4.69 13.58
C GLY A 404 -15.46 4.67 12.98
N VAL A 405 -15.56 4.28 11.71
CA VAL A 405 -16.82 4.26 10.94
C VAL A 405 -17.04 2.92 10.26
N LEU A 406 -18.26 2.40 10.38
CA LEU A 406 -18.71 1.18 9.73
C LEU A 406 -19.98 1.45 8.93
N THR A 407 -19.99 1.16 7.63
CA THR A 407 -21.22 1.26 6.82
C THR A 407 -21.62 -0.07 6.20
N ILE A 408 -22.93 -0.30 6.14
CA ILE A 408 -23.51 -1.51 5.54
C ILE A 408 -23.41 -1.45 4.01
N ARG A 409 -23.54 -0.26 3.44
CA ARG A 409 -23.45 0.01 2.00
C ARG A 409 -22.34 1.01 1.72
N GLY A 410 -22.01 1.15 0.45
CA GLY A 410 -20.98 2.05 -0.02
C GLY A 410 -19.72 1.33 -0.47
N GLY A 411 -18.86 2.05 -1.17
CA GLY A 411 -17.57 1.59 -1.70
C GLY A 411 -16.45 2.55 -1.31
N MET A 412 -15.28 2.36 -1.93
CA MET A 412 -14.08 3.20 -1.69
C MET A 412 -14.29 4.68 -2.02
N THR A 413 -15.28 5.01 -2.83
CA THR A 413 -15.62 6.36 -3.25
C THR A 413 -16.82 6.94 -2.51
N SER A 414 -17.44 6.18 -1.60
CA SER A 414 -18.58 6.65 -0.80
C SER A 414 -18.19 7.83 0.09
N HIS A 415 -19.17 8.63 0.45
CA HIS A 415 -19.02 9.77 1.37
C HIS A 415 -18.30 9.37 2.67
N ALA A 416 -18.70 8.23 3.29
CA ALA A 416 -18.02 7.68 4.46
C ALA A 416 -16.52 7.45 4.24
N ALA A 417 -16.17 6.80 3.12
CA ALA A 417 -14.79 6.45 2.81
C ALA A 417 -13.90 7.68 2.56
N VAL A 418 -14.43 8.68 1.87
CA VAL A 418 -13.69 9.92 1.56
C VAL A 418 -13.43 10.73 2.81
N ILE A 419 -14.47 10.97 3.61
CA ILE A 419 -14.35 11.76 4.85
C ILE A 419 -13.49 11.03 5.87
N ALA A 420 -13.68 9.72 6.07
CA ALA A 420 -12.87 8.96 7.01
C ALA A 420 -11.37 9.03 6.66
N ARG A 421 -11.01 8.93 5.36
CA ARG A 421 -9.62 9.13 4.91
C ARG A 421 -9.12 10.55 5.17
N GLY A 422 -9.98 11.55 5.00
CA GLY A 422 -9.65 12.92 5.32
C GLY A 422 -9.33 13.11 6.80
N LEU A 423 -10.16 12.54 7.66
CA LEU A 423 -10.02 12.60 9.12
C LEU A 423 -8.97 11.63 9.69
N GLY A 424 -8.45 10.70 8.89
CA GLY A 424 -7.56 9.65 9.37
C GLY A 424 -8.27 8.63 10.29
N LEU A 425 -9.59 8.48 10.14
CA LEU A 425 -10.39 7.53 10.90
C LEU A 425 -10.37 6.15 10.25
N PRO A 426 -10.15 5.08 11.01
CA PRO A 426 -10.40 3.72 10.54
C PRO A 426 -11.82 3.57 9.99
N CYS A 427 -11.94 3.04 8.77
CA CYS A 427 -13.24 2.92 8.12
C CYS A 427 -13.37 1.62 7.35
N VAL A 428 -14.50 0.95 7.58
CA VAL A 428 -14.92 -0.27 6.86
C VAL A 428 -16.26 0.03 6.20
N VAL A 429 -16.35 -0.15 4.87
CA VAL A 429 -17.59 0.14 4.11
C VAL A 429 -18.10 -1.10 3.39
N GLY A 430 -19.40 -1.07 3.06
CA GLY A 430 -20.00 -2.16 2.26
C GLY A 430 -20.10 -3.48 3.00
N ALA A 431 -20.31 -3.47 4.31
CA ALA A 431 -20.49 -4.67 5.13
C ALA A 431 -21.88 -5.31 4.92
N ALA A 432 -22.17 -5.73 3.69
CA ALA A 432 -23.50 -6.19 3.24
C ALA A 432 -24.01 -7.45 3.96
N GLU A 433 -23.14 -8.20 4.64
CA GLU A 433 -23.53 -9.33 5.49
C GLU A 433 -24.17 -8.89 6.81
N LEU A 434 -23.97 -7.62 7.21
CA LEU A 434 -24.60 -7.06 8.39
C LEU A 434 -25.98 -6.52 8.03
N ARG A 435 -26.94 -6.72 8.93
CA ARG A 435 -28.31 -6.19 8.77
C ARG A 435 -28.60 -5.23 9.92
N LEU A 436 -28.58 -3.94 9.62
CA LEU A 436 -28.85 -2.87 10.57
C LEU A 436 -30.37 -2.70 10.75
N ASP A 437 -30.83 -2.64 12.00
CA ASP A 437 -32.20 -2.33 12.39
C ASP A 437 -32.21 -1.08 13.30
N MET A 438 -32.56 0.05 12.71
CA MET A 438 -32.57 1.34 13.42
C MET A 438 -33.64 1.40 14.52
N LYS A 439 -34.75 0.68 14.35
CA LYS A 439 -35.84 0.65 15.36
C LYS A 439 -35.45 -0.21 16.57
N ALA A 440 -34.83 -1.36 16.33
CA ALA A 440 -34.30 -2.22 17.38
C ALA A 440 -32.98 -1.70 17.97
N ARG A 441 -32.37 -0.64 17.41
CA ARG A 441 -31.06 -0.09 17.77
C ARG A 441 -29.99 -1.18 17.83
N SER A 442 -29.90 -2.00 16.76
CA SER A 442 -29.00 -3.15 16.71
C SER A 442 -28.65 -3.50 15.26
N PHE A 443 -27.59 -4.26 15.08
CA PHE A 443 -27.37 -4.95 13.82
C PHE A 443 -27.16 -6.45 14.03
N ARG A 444 -27.52 -7.22 13.01
CA ARG A 444 -27.33 -8.68 13.00
C ARG A 444 -26.19 -9.03 12.05
N GLY A 445 -25.22 -9.76 12.58
CA GLY A 445 -24.10 -10.33 11.82
C GLY A 445 -24.43 -11.70 11.22
N PRO A 446 -23.46 -12.28 10.47
CA PRO A 446 -23.53 -13.65 10.01
C PRO A 446 -23.82 -14.62 11.18
N LYS A 447 -24.44 -15.78 10.87
CA LYS A 447 -24.82 -16.79 11.86
C LYS A 447 -25.85 -16.30 12.90
N GLY A 448 -26.51 -15.15 12.66
CA GLY A 448 -27.59 -14.65 13.51
C GLY A 448 -27.16 -13.93 14.79
N ARG A 449 -25.89 -13.67 14.98
CA ARG A 449 -25.35 -12.91 16.13
C ARG A 449 -25.87 -11.48 16.10
N ILE A 450 -26.38 -10.99 17.23
CA ILE A 450 -26.93 -9.64 17.37
C ILE A 450 -25.96 -8.78 18.17
N PHE A 451 -25.78 -7.56 17.72
CA PHE A 451 -24.99 -6.50 18.37
C PHE A 451 -25.90 -5.30 18.60
N SER A 452 -26.03 -4.89 19.83
CA SER A 452 -26.87 -3.76 20.23
C SER A 452 -26.05 -2.46 20.28
N GLU A 453 -26.72 -1.35 20.16
CA GLU A 453 -26.09 -0.07 20.45
C GLU A 453 -25.53 -0.06 21.87
N GLY A 454 -24.28 0.39 22.01
CA GLY A 454 -23.51 0.31 23.25
C GLY A 454 -22.60 -0.90 23.38
N ASP A 455 -22.78 -1.96 22.59
CA ASP A 455 -21.84 -3.09 22.56
C ASP A 455 -20.48 -2.64 22.00
N ILE A 456 -19.41 -3.29 22.43
CA ILE A 456 -18.05 -2.96 22.00
C ILE A 456 -17.69 -3.82 20.80
N ILE A 457 -17.20 -3.15 19.75
CA ILE A 457 -16.59 -3.77 18.58
C ILE A 457 -15.25 -3.14 18.27
N THR A 458 -14.44 -3.89 17.53
CA THR A 458 -13.21 -3.38 16.90
C THR A 458 -13.39 -3.44 15.40
N ILE A 459 -12.98 -2.40 14.69
CA ILE A 459 -12.87 -2.40 13.24
C ILE A 459 -11.41 -2.22 12.84
N ASP A 460 -11.00 -2.94 11.80
CA ASP A 460 -9.71 -2.77 11.14
C ASP A 460 -9.93 -2.29 9.70
N GLY A 461 -9.75 -1.01 9.51
CA GLY A 461 -9.85 -0.38 8.18
C GLY A 461 -8.68 -0.68 7.26
N THR A 462 -7.65 -1.42 7.71
CA THR A 462 -6.54 -1.91 6.90
C THR A 462 -6.88 -3.26 6.25
N SER A 463 -7.46 -4.17 7.01
CA SER A 463 -7.87 -5.51 6.55
C SER A 463 -9.34 -5.60 6.12
N GLY A 464 -10.17 -4.66 6.57
CA GLY A 464 -11.63 -4.68 6.39
C GLY A 464 -12.37 -5.55 7.42
N GLU A 465 -11.71 -5.99 8.48
CA GLU A 465 -12.31 -6.86 9.50
C GLU A 465 -13.18 -6.06 10.47
N VAL A 466 -14.35 -6.62 10.80
CA VAL A 466 -15.19 -6.21 11.92
C VAL A 466 -15.10 -7.31 12.97
N ILE A 467 -14.65 -6.96 14.17
CA ILE A 467 -14.27 -7.91 15.21
C ILE A 467 -15.12 -7.66 16.45
N ASN A 468 -15.55 -8.71 17.10
CA ASN A 468 -16.30 -8.62 18.34
C ASN A 468 -15.38 -8.31 19.53
N GLY A 469 -15.77 -7.31 20.34
CA GLY A 469 -15.05 -6.93 21.54
C GLY A 469 -13.83 -6.06 21.28
N THR A 470 -12.93 -6.04 22.25
CA THR A 470 -11.69 -5.25 22.25
C THR A 470 -10.53 -6.06 21.69
N CYS A 471 -9.62 -5.40 20.98
CA CYS A 471 -8.33 -5.97 20.58
C CYS A 471 -7.19 -5.13 21.14
N LYS A 472 -6.07 -5.78 21.43
CA LYS A 472 -4.82 -5.09 21.78
C LYS A 472 -4.30 -4.30 20.59
N MET A 473 -3.99 -3.01 20.80
CA MET A 473 -3.55 -2.08 19.76
C MET A 473 -2.08 -1.73 19.91
N ILE A 474 -1.41 -1.58 18.78
CA ILE A 474 -0.08 -0.97 18.67
C ILE A 474 -0.28 0.50 18.28
N ALA A 475 0.24 1.40 19.10
CA ALA A 475 0.13 2.84 18.84
C ALA A 475 0.98 3.30 17.63
N PRO A 476 0.58 4.39 16.96
CA PRO A 476 1.39 5.06 15.94
C PRO A 476 2.79 5.41 16.46
N ASP A 477 3.79 5.31 15.57
CA ASP A 477 5.17 5.67 15.91
C ASP A 477 5.75 6.59 14.83
N LEU A 478 5.68 7.88 15.09
CA LEU A 478 6.20 8.95 14.24
C LEU A 478 7.61 9.42 14.66
N GLY A 479 8.18 8.79 15.67
CA GLY A 479 9.48 9.13 16.21
C GLY A 479 10.66 8.48 15.49
N GLY A 480 11.87 8.77 16.00
CA GLY A 480 13.11 8.07 15.63
C GLY A 480 13.34 7.88 14.14
N PRO A 481 13.32 6.62 13.66
CA PRO A 481 13.59 6.31 12.25
C PRO A 481 12.64 6.99 11.25
N PHE A 482 11.36 7.15 11.60
CA PHE A 482 10.37 7.81 10.74
C PHE A 482 10.74 9.28 10.49
N THR A 483 11.03 10.05 11.55
CA THR A 483 11.45 11.45 11.44
C THR A 483 12.73 11.59 10.61
N VAL A 484 13.70 10.68 10.81
CA VAL A 484 14.96 10.68 10.04
C VAL A 484 14.68 10.44 8.55
N LEU A 485 13.89 9.42 8.21
CA LEU A 485 13.52 9.10 6.83
C LEU A 485 12.84 10.30 6.16
N MET A 486 11.85 10.91 6.84
CA MET A 486 11.14 12.06 6.32
C MET A 486 12.05 13.29 6.12
N SER A 487 13.03 13.50 7.01
CA SER A 487 14.01 14.58 6.82
C SER A 487 14.92 14.37 5.60
N TRP A 488 15.22 13.13 5.25
CA TRP A 488 15.94 12.80 4.02
C TRP A 488 15.07 13.00 2.79
N ALA A 489 13.79 12.59 2.86
CA ALA A 489 12.82 12.79 1.78
C ALA A 489 12.66 14.28 1.43
N ASP A 490 12.53 15.16 2.43
CA ASP A 490 12.39 16.60 2.21
C ASP A 490 13.61 17.26 1.55
N LYS A 491 14.81 16.71 1.76
CA LYS A 491 16.03 17.25 1.15
C LYS A 491 16.17 16.90 -0.33
N VAL A 492 15.48 15.85 -0.77
CA VAL A 492 15.63 15.31 -2.13
C VAL A 492 14.43 15.65 -3.02
N ARG A 493 13.22 15.73 -2.44
CA ARG A 493 12.04 16.03 -3.23
C ARG A 493 12.11 17.40 -3.89
N SER A 494 11.71 17.47 -5.13
CA SER A 494 11.66 18.68 -5.95
C SER A 494 10.24 19.14 -6.28
N ILE A 495 9.21 18.41 -5.82
CA ILE A 495 7.80 18.80 -5.89
C ILE A 495 7.28 19.06 -4.47
N GLY A 496 6.49 20.13 -4.32
CA GLY A 496 5.87 20.50 -3.06
C GLY A 496 4.75 19.53 -2.66
N VAL A 497 4.53 19.38 -1.34
CA VAL A 497 3.41 18.60 -0.81
C VAL A 497 2.61 19.48 0.14
N ARG A 498 1.41 19.86 -0.29
CA ARG A 498 0.44 20.63 0.49
C ARG A 498 -0.65 19.71 1.06
N ALA A 499 -1.44 20.22 1.99
CA ALA A 499 -2.59 19.50 2.53
C ALA A 499 -3.93 20.07 2.05
N ASN A 500 -4.93 19.18 1.97
CA ASN A 500 -6.34 19.58 1.95
C ASN A 500 -6.78 19.68 3.41
N ALA A 501 -7.16 20.88 3.86
CA ALA A 501 -7.52 21.12 5.24
C ALA A 501 -8.61 22.20 5.30
N ASP A 502 -9.74 21.84 5.86
CA ASP A 502 -10.95 22.67 5.86
C ASP A 502 -11.24 23.25 7.26
N THR A 503 -10.63 22.65 8.30
CA THR A 503 -10.81 23.03 9.71
C THR A 503 -9.47 23.35 10.39
N PRO A 504 -9.48 24.08 11.53
CA PRO A 504 -8.28 24.29 12.34
C PRO A 504 -7.63 22.98 12.81
N THR A 505 -8.42 21.94 13.05
CA THR A 505 -7.90 20.61 13.43
C THR A 505 -7.12 19.97 12.30
N ASP A 506 -7.65 19.99 11.08
CA ASP A 506 -6.94 19.49 9.89
C ASP A 506 -5.66 20.28 9.65
N ALA A 507 -5.70 21.60 9.78
CA ALA A 507 -4.55 22.47 9.61
C ALA A 507 -3.43 22.17 10.62
N ARG A 508 -3.77 21.91 11.91
CA ARG A 508 -2.81 21.48 12.93
C ARG A 508 -2.20 20.11 12.60
N ALA A 509 -3.04 19.16 12.18
CA ALA A 509 -2.57 17.84 11.74
C ALA A 509 -1.62 17.98 10.54
N ALA A 510 -1.98 18.74 9.53
CA ALA A 510 -1.15 19.03 8.37
C ALA A 510 0.19 19.66 8.78
N ARG A 511 0.15 20.66 9.67
CA ARG A 511 1.37 21.31 10.18
C ARG A 511 2.30 20.34 10.89
N SER A 512 1.74 19.40 11.67
CA SER A 512 2.52 18.36 12.36
C SER A 512 3.24 17.42 11.39
N PHE A 513 2.69 17.23 10.19
CA PHE A 513 3.31 16.45 9.11
C PHE A 513 4.23 17.29 8.20
N ASN A 514 4.57 18.51 8.59
CA ASN A 514 5.53 19.38 7.89
C ASN A 514 5.17 19.61 6.41
N VAL A 515 3.94 20.05 6.16
CA VAL A 515 3.44 20.41 4.82
C VAL A 515 4.06 21.70 4.31
N ASP A 516 4.03 21.91 3.00
CA ASP A 516 4.46 23.15 2.35
C ASP A 516 3.32 24.19 2.26
N GLY A 517 2.14 23.89 2.77
CA GLY A 517 0.98 24.79 2.79
C GLY A 517 -0.35 24.03 2.75
N ILE A 518 -1.43 24.77 2.65
CA ILE A 518 -2.76 24.24 2.29
C ILE A 518 -2.95 24.43 0.79
N GLY A 519 -3.22 23.36 0.06
CA GLY A 519 -3.49 23.40 -1.38
C GLY A 519 -4.96 23.40 -1.73
N LEU A 520 -5.83 23.07 -0.76
CA LEU A 520 -7.27 23.15 -0.87
C LEU A 520 -7.89 23.33 0.51
N CYS A 521 -8.58 24.44 0.69
CA CYS A 521 -9.54 24.65 1.78
C CYS A 521 -10.93 24.84 1.16
N ARG A 522 -11.85 23.94 1.49
CA ARG A 522 -13.24 23.96 1.00
C ARG A 522 -14.10 24.80 1.95
N THR A 523 -14.58 25.93 1.46
CA THR A 523 -15.35 26.85 2.30
C THR A 523 -16.75 26.36 2.66
N GLU A 524 -17.30 25.43 1.88
CA GLU A 524 -18.60 24.80 2.16
C GLU A 524 -18.63 24.03 3.47
N HIS A 525 -17.55 23.40 3.86
CA HIS A 525 -17.49 22.61 5.10
C HIS A 525 -17.63 23.50 6.35
N MET A 526 -17.28 24.78 6.24
CA MET A 526 -17.43 25.76 7.33
C MET A 526 -18.89 26.08 7.64
N PHE A 527 -19.82 25.79 6.73
CA PHE A 527 -21.25 26.15 6.89
C PHE A 527 -22.10 25.04 7.51
N PHE A 528 -21.59 23.85 7.71
CA PHE A 528 -22.38 22.74 8.26
C PHE A 528 -22.58 22.79 9.79
N GLU A 529 -22.07 23.76 10.50
CA GLU A 529 -22.38 23.95 11.92
C GLU A 529 -23.82 24.39 12.14
N PRO A 530 -24.56 23.99 13.25
CA PRO A 530 -25.98 24.22 13.41
C PRO A 530 -26.42 25.67 13.30
N GLU A 531 -25.63 26.54 13.88
CA GLU A 531 -25.92 27.99 13.85
C GLU A 531 -25.71 28.59 12.46
N ARG A 532 -24.68 28.09 11.76
CA ARG A 532 -24.27 28.55 10.45
C ARG A 532 -25.15 28.00 9.33
N ILE A 533 -25.48 26.71 9.39
CA ILE A 533 -26.35 26.09 8.39
C ILE A 533 -27.70 26.71 8.34
N THR A 534 -28.26 27.15 9.51
CA THR A 534 -29.53 27.88 9.56
C THR A 534 -29.43 29.18 8.81
N VAL A 535 -28.36 29.98 9.06
CA VAL A 535 -28.16 31.27 8.37
C VAL A 535 -27.91 31.07 6.87
N MET A 536 -27.17 30.00 6.49
CA MET A 536 -26.98 29.65 5.09
C MET A 536 -28.30 29.30 4.40
N ARG A 537 -29.16 28.53 5.07
CA ARG A 537 -30.51 28.20 4.59
C ARG A 537 -31.39 29.43 4.42
N GLU A 538 -31.34 30.38 5.36
CA GLU A 538 -32.02 31.66 5.24
C GLU A 538 -31.53 32.46 4.02
N MET A 539 -30.23 32.50 3.78
CA MET A 539 -29.63 33.13 2.60
C MET A 539 -30.13 32.51 1.30
N ILE A 540 -30.19 31.17 1.23
CA ILE A 540 -30.60 30.40 0.04
C ILE A 540 -32.08 30.67 -0.28
N LEU A 541 -32.90 30.81 0.75
CA LEU A 541 -34.34 31.04 0.62
C LEU A 541 -34.73 32.51 0.45
N ALA A 542 -33.78 33.45 0.57
CA ALA A 542 -34.04 34.86 0.36
C ALA A 542 -34.45 35.19 -1.08
N ASP A 543 -35.48 36.02 -1.24
CA ASP A 543 -36.14 36.31 -2.54
C ASP A 543 -35.27 37.19 -3.46
N ASP A 544 -34.50 38.10 -2.92
CA ASP A 544 -33.72 39.06 -3.71
C ASP A 544 -32.27 39.26 -3.21
N ALA A 545 -31.47 39.95 -4.00
CA ALA A 545 -30.05 40.20 -3.69
C ALA A 545 -29.84 41.05 -2.45
N ALA A 546 -30.76 41.96 -2.12
CA ALA A 546 -30.66 42.84 -0.93
C ALA A 546 -30.88 42.03 0.36
N SER A 547 -31.93 41.21 0.38
CA SER A 547 -32.23 40.30 1.47
C SER A 547 -31.10 39.25 1.67
N ARG A 548 -30.54 38.69 0.58
CA ARG A 548 -29.36 37.82 0.68
C ARG A 548 -28.15 38.52 1.25
N ALA A 549 -27.86 39.75 0.81
CA ALA A 549 -26.74 40.52 1.31
C ALA A 549 -26.85 40.81 2.82
N GLU A 550 -28.07 41.05 3.34
CA GLU A 550 -28.32 41.26 4.79
C GLU A 550 -27.98 39.98 5.58
N VAL A 551 -28.46 38.83 5.12
CA VAL A 551 -28.17 37.53 5.76
C VAL A 551 -26.68 37.21 5.72
N LEU A 552 -26.02 37.50 4.59
CA LEU A 552 -24.57 37.28 4.43
C LEU A 552 -23.72 38.11 5.40
N GLN A 553 -24.20 39.28 5.87
CA GLN A 553 -23.50 40.04 6.92
C GLN A 553 -23.42 39.27 8.25
N ARG A 554 -24.30 38.31 8.49
CA ARG A 554 -24.27 37.45 9.68
C ARG A 554 -23.27 36.33 9.52
N LEU A 555 -23.07 35.81 8.28
CA LEU A 555 -22.07 34.75 7.97
C LEU A 555 -20.62 35.29 7.94
N LEU A 556 -20.43 36.53 7.51
CA LEU A 556 -19.10 37.13 7.36
C LEU A 556 -18.23 37.06 8.62
N PRO A 557 -18.66 37.46 9.82
CA PRO A 557 -17.82 37.35 11.02
C PRO A 557 -17.49 35.92 11.40
N MET A 558 -18.39 34.97 11.11
CA MET A 558 -18.16 33.53 11.38
C MET A 558 -17.06 33.01 10.50
N GLN A 559 -17.16 33.20 9.19
CA GLN A 559 -16.17 32.71 8.24
C GLN A 559 -14.82 33.44 8.37
N ARG A 560 -14.85 34.75 8.72
CA ARG A 560 -13.62 35.48 9.03
C ARG A 560 -12.89 34.88 10.24
N ALA A 561 -13.58 34.42 11.26
CA ALA A 561 -12.96 33.76 12.41
C ALA A 561 -12.26 32.47 12.02
N ASP A 562 -12.90 31.66 11.18
CA ASP A 562 -12.28 30.41 10.66
C ASP A 562 -11.00 30.71 9.90
N PHE A 563 -10.99 31.71 9.02
CA PHE A 563 -9.80 32.09 8.27
C PHE A 563 -8.70 32.67 9.18
N ILE A 564 -9.05 33.40 10.25
CA ILE A 564 -8.08 33.85 11.24
C ILE A 564 -7.35 32.65 11.85
N ASP A 565 -8.10 31.65 12.29
CA ASP A 565 -7.53 30.43 12.89
C ASP A 565 -6.65 29.67 11.89
N LEU A 566 -7.11 29.49 10.66
CA LEU A 566 -6.33 28.81 9.62
C LEU A 566 -5.04 29.58 9.31
N PHE A 567 -5.10 30.89 9.15
CA PHE A 567 -3.93 31.71 8.83
C PHE A 567 -2.92 31.77 9.99
N ASP A 568 -3.40 31.75 11.23
CA ASP A 568 -2.52 31.72 12.39
C ASP A 568 -1.77 30.39 12.49
N ILE A 569 -2.48 29.25 12.33
CA ILE A 569 -1.87 27.91 12.32
C ILE A 569 -0.87 27.77 11.18
N MET A 570 -1.19 28.28 9.98
CA MET A 570 -0.40 28.13 8.77
C MET A 570 0.54 29.30 8.50
N ARG A 571 0.78 30.15 9.48
CA ARG A 571 1.62 31.35 9.35
C ARG A 571 2.96 31.05 8.65
N GLY A 572 3.27 31.82 7.60
CA GLY A 572 4.46 31.66 6.78
C GLY A 572 4.34 30.61 5.65
N LEU A 573 3.20 29.95 5.52
CA LEU A 573 2.93 28.99 4.45
C LEU A 573 1.70 29.46 3.63
N PRO A 574 1.63 29.13 2.32
CA PRO A 574 0.49 29.45 1.48
C PRO A 574 -0.77 28.70 1.92
N VAL A 575 -1.90 29.38 1.81
CA VAL A 575 -3.23 28.82 2.06
C VAL A 575 -4.12 29.12 0.86
N THR A 576 -4.46 28.07 0.11
CA THR A 576 -5.34 28.14 -1.05
C THR A 576 -6.78 27.87 -0.62
N ILE A 577 -7.63 28.88 -0.73
CA ILE A 577 -9.04 28.87 -0.31
C ILE A 577 -9.91 28.81 -1.56
N ARG A 578 -10.70 27.74 -1.69
CA ARG A 578 -11.69 27.59 -2.75
C ARG A 578 -12.97 28.32 -2.35
N LEU A 579 -13.44 29.23 -3.20
CA LEU A 579 -14.73 29.87 -3.02
C LEU A 579 -15.85 28.83 -3.12
N LEU A 580 -17.04 29.16 -2.60
CA LEU A 580 -18.19 28.24 -2.51
C LEU A 580 -18.44 27.52 -3.83
N ASP A 581 -18.45 26.17 -3.80
CA ASP A 581 -18.56 25.32 -4.97
C ASP A 581 -19.89 24.55 -5.08
N PRO A 582 -20.42 23.89 -4.03
CA PRO A 582 -21.61 23.04 -4.17
C PRO A 582 -22.85 23.82 -4.61
N PRO A 583 -23.80 23.18 -5.29
CA PRO A 583 -25.10 23.77 -5.54
C PRO A 583 -25.87 24.02 -4.25
N LEU A 584 -26.68 25.06 -4.24
CA LEU A 584 -27.33 25.58 -3.00
C LEU A 584 -28.30 24.55 -2.38
N HIS A 585 -28.91 23.69 -3.18
CA HIS A 585 -29.87 22.71 -2.65
C HIS A 585 -29.21 21.68 -1.71
N GLU A 586 -27.88 21.44 -1.79
CA GLU A 586 -27.17 20.53 -0.87
C GLU A 586 -27.18 21.03 0.59
N PHE A 587 -27.42 22.32 0.82
CA PHE A 587 -27.53 22.89 2.16
C PHE A 587 -28.96 22.83 2.69
N LEU A 588 -29.95 22.57 1.83
CA LEU A 588 -31.34 22.54 2.24
C LEU A 588 -31.69 21.19 2.88
N PRO A 589 -32.59 21.20 3.88
CA PRO A 589 -33.02 19.98 4.52
C PRO A 589 -33.86 19.11 3.58
N HIS A 590 -33.70 17.81 3.71
CA HIS A 590 -34.48 16.82 2.95
C HIS A 590 -35.56 16.14 3.80
N GLU A 591 -35.38 16.12 5.14
CA GLU A 591 -36.30 15.48 6.05
C GLU A 591 -37.48 16.44 6.41
N PRO A 592 -38.72 15.93 6.48
CA PRO A 592 -39.90 16.75 6.78
C PRO A 592 -39.80 17.54 8.06
N ASP A 593 -39.25 16.94 9.13
CA ASP A 593 -39.13 17.58 10.44
C ASP A 593 -38.18 18.78 10.43
N GLU A 594 -37.10 18.69 9.63
CA GLU A 594 -36.13 19.78 9.45
C GLU A 594 -36.70 20.92 8.60
N LEU A 595 -37.50 20.57 7.57
CA LEU A 595 -38.24 21.57 6.77
C LEU A 595 -39.24 22.34 7.64
N GLU A 596 -39.96 21.66 8.54
CA GLU A 596 -40.84 22.31 9.53
C GLU A 596 -40.08 23.20 10.50
N HIS A 597 -38.92 22.75 10.95
CA HIS A 597 -38.07 23.57 11.83
C HIS A 597 -37.61 24.84 11.11
N LEU A 598 -37.12 24.72 9.87
CA LEU A 598 -36.64 25.83 9.06
C LEU A 598 -37.78 26.82 8.80
N ALA A 599 -38.98 26.35 8.42
CA ALA A 599 -40.18 27.20 8.22
C ALA A 599 -40.54 28.00 9.47
N ARG A 600 -40.46 27.37 10.67
CA ARG A 600 -40.68 28.05 11.95
C ARG A 600 -39.62 29.11 12.27
N VAL A 601 -38.36 28.81 12.06
CA VAL A 601 -37.25 29.75 12.31
C VAL A 601 -37.35 30.97 11.41
N MET A 602 -37.66 30.75 10.13
CA MET A 602 -37.82 31.84 9.14
C MET A 602 -39.17 32.54 9.22
N ASN A 603 -40.11 32.03 10.00
CA ASN A 603 -41.48 32.55 10.09
C ASN A 603 -42.21 32.61 8.72
N VAL A 604 -41.98 31.57 7.88
CA VAL A 604 -42.59 31.37 6.55
C VAL A 604 -43.44 30.10 6.51
N GLY A 605 -44.33 29.99 5.52
CA GLY A 605 -45.13 28.78 5.34
C GLY A 605 -44.26 27.57 4.95
N ILE A 606 -44.58 26.39 5.51
CA ILE A 606 -43.83 25.16 5.16
C ILE A 606 -43.94 24.83 3.67
N ASP A 607 -45.07 25.16 3.06
CA ASP A 607 -45.29 24.92 1.63
C ASP A 607 -44.43 25.85 0.77
N ASP A 608 -44.16 27.09 1.23
CA ASP A 608 -43.23 27.98 0.54
C ASP A 608 -41.78 27.48 0.60
N VAL A 609 -41.36 26.99 1.77
CA VAL A 609 -40.04 26.34 1.91
C VAL A 609 -39.90 25.10 1.01
N ARG A 610 -40.93 24.27 0.98
CA ARG A 610 -40.95 23.08 0.09
C ARG A 610 -40.92 23.46 -1.39
N ALA A 611 -41.73 24.46 -1.79
CA ALA A 611 -41.76 24.92 -3.17
C ALA A 611 -40.40 25.46 -3.60
N ARG A 612 -39.77 26.28 -2.74
CA ARG A 612 -38.46 26.84 -3.02
C ARG A 612 -37.34 25.79 -3.04
N ALA A 613 -37.36 24.84 -2.12
CA ALA A 613 -36.43 23.72 -2.12
C ALA A 613 -36.58 22.85 -3.41
N ALA A 614 -37.81 22.62 -3.84
CA ALA A 614 -38.07 21.89 -5.08
C ALA A 614 -37.66 22.67 -6.34
N GLU A 615 -37.80 24.00 -6.35
CA GLU A 615 -37.34 24.86 -7.45
C GLU A 615 -35.79 24.83 -7.59
N LEU A 616 -35.07 24.79 -6.46
CA LEU A 616 -33.61 24.78 -6.41
C LEU A 616 -33.01 23.39 -6.63
N ALA A 617 -33.84 22.32 -6.52
CA ALA A 617 -33.35 20.95 -6.74
C ALA A 617 -32.85 20.76 -8.15
N GLU A 618 -31.66 20.28 -8.30
CA GLU A 618 -31.04 20.06 -9.60
C GLU A 618 -31.10 18.59 -10.01
N VAL A 619 -31.39 18.33 -11.28
CA VAL A 619 -31.41 16.97 -11.83
C VAL A 619 -30.02 16.34 -11.87
N ASN A 620 -29.01 17.16 -12.12
CA ASN A 620 -27.60 16.77 -12.07
C ASN A 620 -26.76 17.86 -11.40
N PRO A 621 -26.45 17.69 -10.11
CA PRO A 621 -25.68 18.66 -9.32
C PRO A 621 -24.30 19.00 -9.92
N MET A 622 -23.67 18.06 -10.62
CA MET A 622 -22.37 18.28 -11.23
C MET A 622 -22.38 19.30 -12.37
N LEU A 623 -23.50 19.36 -13.10
CA LEU A 623 -23.66 20.18 -14.30
C LEU A 623 -24.51 21.42 -14.08
N GLY A 624 -25.02 21.61 -12.85
CA GLY A 624 -25.98 22.64 -12.48
C GLY A 624 -25.39 23.98 -12.08
N MET A 625 -26.14 24.69 -11.23
CA MET A 625 -25.83 26.04 -10.71
C MET A 625 -24.88 25.92 -9.48
N ARG A 626 -23.62 25.72 -9.74
CA ARG A 626 -22.58 25.61 -8.72
C ARG A 626 -21.31 26.34 -9.13
N GLY A 627 -20.37 26.50 -8.22
CA GLY A 627 -19.06 27.04 -8.45
C GLY A 627 -19.09 28.45 -9.04
N VAL A 628 -18.27 28.73 -10.05
CA VAL A 628 -18.20 30.05 -10.71
C VAL A 628 -19.55 30.50 -11.28
N ARG A 629 -20.43 29.57 -11.69
CA ARG A 629 -21.77 29.92 -12.21
C ARG A 629 -22.60 30.60 -11.11
N LEU A 630 -22.53 30.06 -9.90
CA LEU A 630 -23.15 30.65 -8.72
C LEU A 630 -22.52 32.01 -8.41
N GLY A 631 -21.18 32.10 -8.41
CA GLY A 631 -20.46 33.35 -8.16
C GLY A 631 -20.71 34.48 -9.18
N ILE A 632 -21.18 34.16 -10.39
CA ILE A 632 -21.60 35.15 -11.39
C ILE A 632 -23.07 35.55 -11.21
N THR A 633 -23.95 34.59 -10.91
CA THR A 633 -25.40 34.84 -10.80
C THR A 633 -25.80 35.39 -9.43
N MET A 634 -25.07 35.05 -8.37
CA MET A 634 -25.24 35.53 -6.99
C MET A 634 -23.88 36.01 -6.45
N PRO A 635 -23.33 37.08 -7.03
CA PRO A 635 -21.96 37.52 -6.74
C PRO A 635 -21.72 37.98 -5.30
N GLU A 636 -22.77 38.36 -4.58
CA GLU A 636 -22.71 38.75 -3.18
C GLU A 636 -22.17 37.68 -2.25
N ILE A 637 -22.29 36.40 -2.64
CA ILE A 637 -21.71 35.27 -1.89
C ILE A 637 -20.18 35.31 -1.97
N TYR A 638 -19.62 35.42 -3.16
CA TYR A 638 -18.17 35.48 -3.36
C TYR A 638 -17.57 36.79 -2.81
N ASP A 639 -18.32 37.91 -2.87
CA ASP A 639 -17.92 39.19 -2.27
C ASP A 639 -17.75 39.06 -0.75
N MET A 640 -18.72 38.42 -0.08
CA MET A 640 -18.67 38.16 1.36
C MET A 640 -17.47 37.29 1.72
N GLN A 641 -17.25 36.20 0.98
CA GLN A 641 -16.12 35.30 1.22
C GLN A 641 -14.76 36.02 1.01
N ALA A 642 -14.60 36.75 -0.09
CA ALA A 642 -13.39 37.54 -0.35
C ALA A 642 -13.14 38.57 0.76
N ARG A 643 -14.16 39.26 1.22
CA ARG A 643 -14.06 40.20 2.34
C ARG A 643 -13.63 39.51 3.63
N ALA A 644 -14.19 38.34 3.95
CA ALA A 644 -13.82 37.56 5.13
C ALA A 644 -12.35 37.15 5.10
N ILE A 645 -11.87 36.65 3.93
CA ILE A 645 -10.48 36.26 3.69
C ILE A 645 -9.53 37.45 3.89
N PHE A 646 -9.84 38.60 3.28
CA PHE A 646 -8.96 39.77 3.34
C PHE A 646 -8.95 40.40 4.75
N GLN A 647 -10.08 40.50 5.42
CA GLN A 647 -10.14 40.98 6.80
C GLN A 647 -9.38 40.04 7.76
N ALA A 648 -9.42 38.71 7.54
CA ALA A 648 -8.65 37.75 8.33
C ALA A 648 -7.13 37.91 8.07
N ALA A 649 -6.72 38.10 6.82
CA ALA A 649 -5.32 38.33 6.48
C ALA A 649 -4.78 39.61 7.12
N VAL A 650 -5.56 40.71 7.06
CA VAL A 650 -5.22 41.99 7.74
C VAL A 650 -5.06 41.78 9.24
N ALA A 651 -6.03 41.10 9.89
CA ALA A 651 -6.00 40.87 11.34
C ALA A 651 -4.75 40.08 11.78
N ILE A 652 -4.36 39.04 11.02
CA ILE A 652 -3.17 38.24 11.32
C ILE A 652 -1.88 39.01 11.01
N ASN A 653 -1.84 39.75 9.90
CA ASN A 653 -0.66 40.55 9.54
C ASN A 653 -0.39 41.67 10.54
N ALA A 654 -1.43 42.24 11.15
CA ALA A 654 -1.31 43.27 12.21
C ALA A 654 -0.62 42.73 13.48
N GLN A 655 -0.64 41.45 13.74
CA GLN A 655 0.04 40.81 14.87
C GLN A 655 1.57 40.65 14.63
N GLY A 656 2.07 40.96 13.42
CA GLY A 656 3.46 40.80 13.03
C GLY A 656 3.84 39.37 12.68
N GLY A 657 5.09 39.13 12.35
CA GLY A 657 5.62 37.83 11.88
C GLY A 657 5.64 37.72 10.36
N ALA A 658 5.70 36.50 9.83
CA ALA A 658 5.67 36.25 8.40
C ALA A 658 4.30 36.66 7.83
N PRO A 659 4.25 37.43 6.72
CA PRO A 659 2.98 37.88 6.16
C PRO A 659 2.18 36.72 5.59
N VAL A 660 0.87 36.77 5.79
CA VAL A 660 -0.09 35.89 5.15
C VAL A 660 -0.46 36.46 3.79
N VAL A 661 -0.27 35.63 2.75
CA VAL A 661 -0.67 35.93 1.37
C VAL A 661 -1.70 34.89 0.96
N PRO A 662 -3.02 35.18 1.09
CA PRO A 662 -4.03 34.20 0.74
C PRO A 662 -4.04 33.91 -0.77
N GLU A 663 -4.28 32.64 -1.10
CA GLU A 663 -4.49 32.17 -2.47
C GLU A 663 -5.98 31.88 -2.66
N ILE A 664 -6.69 32.71 -3.44
CA ILE A 664 -8.13 32.55 -3.73
C ILE A 664 -8.30 31.72 -4.98
N MET A 665 -9.10 30.65 -4.90
CA MET A 665 -9.32 29.71 -5.99
C MET A 665 -10.77 29.72 -6.46
N ILE A 666 -11.01 29.99 -7.73
CA ILE A 666 -12.33 29.98 -8.36
C ILE A 666 -12.65 28.59 -8.84
N PRO A 667 -13.71 27.92 -8.34
CA PRO A 667 -14.07 26.56 -8.75
C PRO A 667 -14.83 26.53 -10.07
N LEU A 668 -14.82 25.36 -10.74
CA LEU A 668 -15.65 24.99 -11.89
C LEU A 668 -15.55 25.91 -13.10
N VAL A 669 -14.42 26.57 -13.28
CA VAL A 669 -14.18 27.50 -14.39
C VAL A 669 -14.20 26.77 -15.72
N SER A 670 -14.79 27.40 -16.74
CA SER A 670 -14.82 26.87 -18.10
C SER A 670 -14.39 27.91 -19.16
N ALA A 671 -14.45 29.21 -18.82
CA ALA A 671 -14.13 30.30 -19.74
C ALA A 671 -13.33 31.41 -19.03
N ASN A 672 -12.41 32.09 -19.75
CA ASN A 672 -11.62 33.17 -19.16
C ASN A 672 -12.48 34.36 -18.70
N ARG A 673 -13.61 34.62 -19.37
CA ARG A 673 -14.51 35.73 -18.99
C ARG A 673 -15.13 35.51 -17.60
N GLU A 674 -15.36 34.26 -17.21
CA GLU A 674 -15.80 33.94 -15.83
C GLU A 674 -14.74 34.36 -14.81
N VAL A 675 -13.46 34.08 -15.11
CA VAL A 675 -12.34 34.49 -14.23
C VAL A 675 -12.23 36.01 -14.14
N GLU A 676 -12.33 36.72 -15.27
CA GLU A 676 -12.24 38.16 -15.32
C GLU A 676 -13.35 38.83 -14.49
N LEU A 677 -14.59 38.36 -14.63
CA LEU A 677 -15.74 38.92 -13.88
C LEU A 677 -15.57 38.72 -12.38
N VAL A 678 -15.17 37.51 -11.94
CA VAL A 678 -14.93 37.27 -10.51
C VAL A 678 -13.73 38.07 -10.01
N LYS A 679 -12.64 38.14 -10.81
CA LYS A 679 -11.43 38.90 -10.48
C LYS A 679 -11.75 40.40 -10.29
N GLU A 680 -12.49 41.02 -11.19
CA GLU A 680 -12.91 42.44 -11.09
C GLU A 680 -13.60 42.74 -9.73
N ARG A 681 -14.43 41.80 -9.26
CA ARG A 681 -15.12 41.95 -7.96
C ARG A 681 -14.16 41.70 -6.78
N VAL A 682 -13.36 40.66 -6.83
CA VAL A 682 -12.37 40.37 -5.78
C VAL A 682 -11.38 41.52 -5.61
N ASP A 683 -10.89 42.08 -6.73
CA ASP A 683 -10.00 43.23 -6.72
C ASP A 683 -10.69 44.47 -6.08
N ALA A 684 -11.98 44.71 -6.38
CA ALA A 684 -12.77 45.80 -5.78
C ALA A 684 -12.95 45.63 -4.27
N ILE A 685 -13.24 44.40 -3.82
CA ILE A 685 -13.34 44.06 -2.38
C ILE A 685 -11.99 44.24 -1.68
N ALA A 686 -10.89 43.80 -2.32
CA ALA A 686 -9.54 44.02 -1.78
C ALA A 686 -9.23 45.49 -1.59
N ALA A 687 -9.53 46.32 -2.59
CA ALA A 687 -9.33 47.76 -2.53
C ALA A 687 -10.19 48.41 -1.42
N ALA A 688 -11.46 47.97 -1.25
CA ALA A 688 -12.33 48.44 -0.20
C ALA A 688 -11.79 48.12 1.19
N VAL A 689 -11.37 46.84 1.42
CA VAL A 689 -10.79 46.42 2.71
C VAL A 689 -9.48 47.18 3.01
N GLN A 690 -8.62 47.39 2.00
CA GLN A 690 -7.41 48.21 2.18
C GLN A 690 -7.73 49.66 2.57
N ALA A 691 -8.72 50.26 1.94
CA ALA A 691 -9.17 51.65 2.28
C ALA A 691 -9.79 51.72 3.68
N GLU A 692 -10.62 50.74 4.06
CA GLU A 692 -11.29 50.71 5.37
C GLU A 692 -10.30 50.50 6.51
N THR A 693 -9.27 49.65 6.29
CA THR A 693 -8.30 49.26 7.33
C THR A 693 -7.02 50.09 7.34
N GLY A 694 -6.75 50.83 6.28
CA GLY A 694 -5.49 51.52 6.08
C GLY A 694 -4.29 50.60 5.90
N SER A 695 -4.52 49.29 5.67
CA SER A 695 -3.50 48.26 5.60
C SER A 695 -3.31 47.75 4.15
N SER A 696 -2.07 47.63 3.72
CA SER A 696 -1.75 46.97 2.44
C SER A 696 -1.47 45.48 2.64
N PHE A 697 -2.03 44.66 1.78
CA PHE A 697 -1.79 43.21 1.74
C PHE A 697 -1.74 42.72 0.30
N ALA A 698 -1.04 41.60 0.07
CA ALA A 698 -1.01 40.90 -1.20
C ALA A 698 -1.91 39.66 -1.15
N TYR A 699 -2.38 39.23 -2.30
CA TYR A 699 -3.08 37.98 -2.49
C TYR A 699 -2.82 37.44 -3.90
N LYS A 700 -3.13 36.17 -4.12
CA LYS A 700 -3.10 35.53 -5.42
C LYS A 700 -4.49 35.03 -5.78
N LEU A 701 -4.84 35.18 -7.06
CA LEU A 701 -6.06 34.60 -7.61
C LEU A 701 -5.69 33.55 -8.63
N GLY A 702 -6.32 32.38 -8.54
CA GLY A 702 -6.18 31.29 -9.49
C GLY A 702 -7.49 30.55 -9.68
N VAL A 703 -7.43 29.47 -10.44
CA VAL A 703 -8.63 28.70 -10.81
C VAL A 703 -8.45 27.23 -10.57
N MET A 704 -9.56 26.56 -10.30
CA MET A 704 -9.61 25.10 -10.34
C MET A 704 -9.92 24.64 -11.76
N VAL A 705 -8.99 23.84 -12.31
CA VAL A 705 -9.14 23.19 -13.61
C VAL A 705 -9.73 21.81 -13.36
N GLU A 706 -11.02 21.70 -13.51
CA GLU A 706 -11.78 20.48 -13.19
C GLU A 706 -12.85 20.13 -14.24
N THR A 707 -12.88 20.91 -15.32
CA THR A 707 -13.66 20.58 -16.52
C THR A 707 -12.72 20.30 -17.70
N PRO A 708 -13.02 19.38 -18.63
CA PRO A 708 -12.22 19.16 -19.82
C PRO A 708 -12.05 20.44 -20.65
N ARG A 709 -13.07 21.31 -20.69
CA ARG A 709 -12.97 22.60 -21.39
C ARG A 709 -11.95 23.52 -20.76
N ALA A 710 -11.87 23.60 -19.43
CA ALA A 710 -10.86 24.40 -18.73
C ALA A 710 -9.44 23.91 -19.07
N ALA A 711 -9.21 22.58 -19.06
CA ALA A 711 -7.94 21.99 -19.44
C ALA A 711 -7.56 22.34 -20.89
N LEU A 712 -8.50 22.21 -21.83
CA LEU A 712 -8.28 22.58 -23.23
C LEU A 712 -7.99 24.07 -23.43
N ARG A 713 -8.54 24.95 -22.57
CA ARG A 713 -8.41 26.42 -22.65
C ARG A 713 -7.46 26.99 -21.58
N ALA A 714 -6.62 26.17 -20.98
CA ALA A 714 -5.68 26.60 -19.94
C ALA A 714 -4.78 27.79 -20.37
N LYS A 715 -4.45 27.88 -21.65
CA LYS A 715 -3.76 29.03 -22.25
C LYS A 715 -4.47 30.37 -21.97
N ASP A 716 -5.81 30.39 -22.06
CA ASP A 716 -6.56 31.61 -21.85
C ASP A 716 -6.72 31.90 -20.35
N LEU A 717 -6.97 30.87 -19.56
CA LEU A 717 -7.12 31.00 -18.10
C LEU A 717 -5.82 31.50 -17.44
N ALA A 718 -4.66 31.10 -17.95
CA ALA A 718 -3.36 31.51 -17.43
C ALA A 718 -3.07 33.02 -17.58
N LYS A 719 -3.82 33.74 -18.46
CA LYS A 719 -3.68 35.19 -18.60
C LYS A 719 -4.17 35.98 -17.38
N SER A 720 -5.16 35.43 -16.69
CA SER A 720 -5.84 36.08 -15.55
C SER A 720 -5.60 35.39 -14.23
N SER A 721 -4.79 34.33 -14.20
CA SER A 721 -4.56 33.49 -13.03
C SER A 721 -3.08 33.45 -12.64
N ALA A 722 -2.80 33.48 -11.33
CA ALA A 722 -1.47 33.26 -10.78
C ALA A 722 -1.14 31.77 -10.60
N PHE A 723 -2.15 30.93 -10.54
CA PHE A 723 -2.01 29.47 -10.42
C PHE A 723 -3.18 28.73 -11.05
N LEU A 724 -2.92 27.50 -11.47
CA LEU A 724 -3.93 26.51 -11.86
C LEU A 724 -3.84 25.32 -10.91
N SER A 725 -4.93 25.00 -10.24
CA SER A 725 -5.06 23.81 -9.39
C SER A 725 -6.01 22.82 -10.04
N PHE A 726 -5.56 21.59 -10.21
CA PHE A 726 -6.32 20.57 -10.93
C PHE A 726 -7.16 19.75 -9.96
N GLY A 727 -8.49 19.88 -10.07
CA GLY A 727 -9.50 19.13 -9.33
C GLY A 727 -9.78 17.81 -10.05
N THR A 728 -8.94 16.80 -9.84
CA THR A 728 -9.02 15.54 -10.58
C THR A 728 -10.27 14.72 -10.29
N ASN A 729 -10.99 14.96 -9.19
CA ASN A 729 -12.26 14.30 -8.94
C ASN A 729 -13.28 14.65 -10.03
N ASP A 730 -13.60 15.93 -10.17
CA ASP A 730 -14.57 16.40 -11.17
C ASP A 730 -14.05 16.28 -12.59
N LEU A 731 -12.74 16.50 -12.81
CA LEU A 731 -12.13 16.31 -14.12
C LEU A 731 -12.26 14.86 -14.60
N THR A 732 -12.09 13.87 -13.72
CA THR A 732 -12.29 12.44 -14.04
C THR A 732 -13.76 12.18 -14.38
N GLN A 733 -14.68 12.62 -13.52
CA GLN A 733 -16.13 12.46 -13.75
C GLN A 733 -16.55 12.99 -15.13
N MET A 734 -16.13 14.20 -15.44
CA MET A 734 -16.52 14.87 -16.69
C MET A 734 -15.80 14.31 -17.92
N THR A 735 -14.59 13.80 -17.76
CA THR A 735 -13.84 13.17 -18.87
C THR A 735 -14.45 11.83 -19.25
N TYR A 736 -14.82 11.01 -18.24
CA TYR A 736 -15.50 9.73 -18.46
C TYR A 736 -17.00 9.88 -18.72
N GLY A 737 -17.63 11.00 -18.36
CA GLY A 737 -19.07 11.15 -18.35
C GLY A 737 -19.75 10.24 -17.32
N LEU A 738 -19.12 10.01 -16.17
CA LEU A 738 -19.57 9.15 -15.10
C LEU A 738 -19.80 9.96 -13.82
N SER A 739 -20.91 9.69 -13.12
CA SER A 739 -21.09 10.18 -11.75
C SER A 739 -20.33 9.27 -10.79
N ARG A 740 -19.53 9.86 -9.90
CA ARG A 740 -18.81 9.13 -8.85
C ARG A 740 -19.76 8.37 -7.93
N ASP A 741 -20.91 8.97 -7.62
CA ASP A 741 -21.89 8.40 -6.69
C ASP A 741 -22.62 7.23 -7.30
N ASP A 742 -22.86 7.26 -8.61
CA ASP A 742 -23.54 6.19 -9.34
C ASP A 742 -22.60 5.08 -9.85
N ALA A 743 -21.32 5.40 -10.09
CA ALA A 743 -20.36 4.47 -10.68
C ALA A 743 -20.16 3.19 -9.83
N GLY A 744 -20.33 3.26 -8.52
CA GLY A 744 -20.23 2.12 -7.61
C GLY A 744 -21.15 0.94 -7.97
N ARG A 745 -22.23 1.19 -8.71
CA ARG A 745 -23.20 0.14 -9.13
C ARG A 745 -22.64 -0.81 -10.19
N PHE A 746 -21.72 -0.36 -11.04
CA PHE A 746 -21.19 -1.15 -12.16
C PHE A 746 -19.65 -1.18 -12.25
N MET A 747 -18.95 -0.35 -11.52
CA MET A 747 -17.49 -0.23 -11.57
C MET A 747 -16.79 -1.57 -11.30
N ARG A 748 -17.31 -2.33 -10.33
CA ARG A 748 -16.77 -3.66 -10.01
C ARG A 748 -16.83 -4.62 -11.22
N ASP A 749 -17.93 -4.61 -11.97
CA ASP A 749 -18.08 -5.45 -13.15
C ASP A 749 -17.14 -5.02 -14.28
N TYR A 750 -16.93 -3.70 -14.43
CA TYR A 750 -16.00 -3.14 -15.42
C TYR A 750 -14.55 -3.55 -15.15
N VAL A 751 -14.12 -3.47 -13.90
CA VAL A 751 -12.76 -3.90 -13.50
C VAL A 751 -12.62 -5.42 -13.64
N GLN A 752 -13.61 -6.21 -13.19
CA GLN A 752 -13.57 -7.68 -13.29
C GLN A 752 -13.54 -8.18 -14.74
N ARG A 753 -14.19 -7.46 -15.65
CA ARG A 753 -14.20 -7.77 -17.09
C ARG A 753 -13.00 -7.19 -17.85
N GLY A 754 -12.12 -6.47 -17.16
CA GLY A 754 -10.94 -5.85 -17.75
C GLY A 754 -11.25 -4.66 -18.68
N VAL A 755 -12.44 -4.03 -18.55
CA VAL A 755 -12.79 -2.80 -19.29
C VAL A 755 -11.93 -1.64 -18.79
N PHE A 756 -11.81 -1.53 -17.47
CA PHE A 756 -10.82 -0.68 -16.81
C PHE A 756 -9.82 -1.55 -16.06
N ALA A 757 -8.56 -1.15 -16.08
CA ALA A 757 -7.52 -1.83 -15.30
C ALA A 757 -7.76 -1.68 -13.80
N GLU A 758 -8.18 -0.48 -13.36
CA GLU A 758 -8.53 -0.10 -12.00
C GLU A 758 -9.66 0.93 -12.03
N ASP A 759 -10.22 1.22 -10.86
CA ASP A 759 -11.24 2.27 -10.70
C ASP A 759 -10.60 3.66 -10.91
N PRO A 760 -11.02 4.44 -11.93
CA PRO A 760 -10.44 5.74 -12.28
C PRO A 760 -10.66 6.82 -11.21
N PHE A 761 -11.52 6.59 -10.24
CA PHE A 761 -11.68 7.47 -9.06
C PHE A 761 -10.68 7.17 -7.94
N HIS A 762 -10.04 6.00 -7.99
CA HIS A 762 -9.03 5.59 -7.04
C HIS A 762 -7.61 5.83 -7.57
N THR A 763 -7.36 5.49 -8.83
CA THR A 763 -6.06 5.63 -9.49
C THR A 763 -6.20 6.62 -10.64
N LEU A 764 -5.24 7.54 -10.77
CA LEU A 764 -5.28 8.54 -11.84
C LEU A 764 -5.22 7.86 -13.23
N ASP A 765 -6.22 8.13 -14.04
CA ASP A 765 -6.23 7.75 -15.45
C ASP A 765 -5.16 8.56 -16.21
N LEU A 766 -4.08 7.89 -16.56
CA LEU A 766 -2.94 8.53 -17.23
C LEU A 766 -3.20 8.78 -18.73
N GLU A 767 -4.07 7.97 -19.36
CA GLU A 767 -4.31 8.04 -20.82
C GLU A 767 -5.29 9.17 -21.17
N GLY A 768 -6.38 9.34 -20.45
CA GLY A 768 -7.37 10.38 -20.70
C GLY A 768 -7.15 11.61 -19.84
N VAL A 769 -7.33 11.48 -18.52
CA VAL A 769 -7.19 12.63 -17.59
C VAL A 769 -5.74 13.13 -17.56
N GLY A 770 -4.76 12.22 -17.56
CA GLY A 770 -3.34 12.57 -17.57
C GLY A 770 -2.93 13.36 -18.81
N GLU A 771 -3.46 13.01 -19.98
CA GLU A 771 -3.22 13.79 -21.21
C GLU A 771 -3.77 15.22 -21.07
N LEU A 772 -4.96 15.40 -20.51
CA LEU A 772 -5.54 16.72 -20.23
C LEU A 772 -4.68 17.53 -19.26
N LEU A 773 -4.15 16.89 -18.21
CA LEU A 773 -3.25 17.52 -17.23
C LEU A 773 -1.96 18.03 -17.90
N VAL A 774 -1.28 17.20 -18.68
CA VAL A 774 -0.04 17.57 -19.38
C VAL A 774 -0.28 18.67 -20.40
N MET A 775 -1.36 18.55 -21.16
CA MET A 775 -1.75 19.55 -22.16
C MET A 775 -2.02 20.91 -21.51
N ALA A 776 -2.78 20.91 -20.41
CA ALA A 776 -3.13 22.13 -19.69
C ALA A 776 -1.91 22.78 -19.04
N ALA A 777 -1.06 21.99 -18.40
CA ALA A 777 0.18 22.46 -17.79
C ALA A 777 1.09 23.15 -18.82
N ARG A 778 1.33 22.51 -19.97
CA ARG A 778 2.11 23.07 -21.05
C ARG A 778 1.50 24.36 -21.59
N ARG A 779 0.21 24.35 -21.95
CA ARG A 779 -0.49 25.52 -22.51
C ARG A 779 -0.52 26.70 -21.54
N GLY A 780 -0.67 26.42 -20.24
CA GLY A 780 -0.63 27.44 -19.21
C GLY A 780 0.73 28.11 -19.12
N ARG A 781 1.81 27.33 -19.02
CA ARG A 781 3.18 27.84 -18.91
C ARG A 781 3.71 28.49 -20.17
N ASP A 782 3.29 28.04 -21.36
CA ASP A 782 3.58 28.74 -22.62
C ASP A 782 3.04 30.19 -22.63
N THR A 783 2.02 30.47 -21.81
CA THR A 783 1.40 31.79 -21.70
C THR A 783 1.95 32.60 -20.50
N ASN A 784 2.11 31.94 -19.39
CA ASN A 784 2.64 32.49 -18.13
C ASN A 784 3.74 31.57 -17.60
N PRO A 785 5.02 31.84 -17.84
CA PRO A 785 6.13 30.99 -17.37
C PRO A 785 6.19 30.83 -15.85
N ASP A 786 5.71 31.81 -15.09
CA ASP A 786 5.70 31.82 -13.61
C ASP A 786 4.42 31.19 -13.02
N LEU A 787 3.56 30.59 -13.88
CA LEU A 787 2.33 29.96 -13.48
C LEU A 787 2.57 28.79 -12.52
N VAL A 788 2.00 28.85 -11.34
CA VAL A 788 2.09 27.74 -10.38
C VAL A 788 1.03 26.68 -10.73
N LEU A 789 1.46 25.43 -10.79
CA LEU A 789 0.62 24.28 -11.12
C LEU A 789 0.50 23.35 -9.93
N GLY A 790 -0.71 23.10 -9.45
CA GLY A 790 -1.00 22.21 -8.34
C GLY A 790 -2.04 21.17 -8.68
N LEU A 791 -2.01 20.03 -8.00
CA LEU A 791 -3.05 19.01 -8.06
C LEU A 791 -3.67 18.86 -6.68
N CYS A 792 -5.01 18.97 -6.55
CA CYS A 792 -5.70 18.96 -5.27
C CYS A 792 -6.82 17.93 -5.13
N GLY A 793 -7.06 17.10 -6.15
CA GLY A 793 -8.00 15.99 -6.08
C GLY A 793 -7.50 14.84 -5.19
N GLU A 794 -8.35 13.82 -4.99
CA GLU A 794 -8.04 12.63 -4.18
C GLU A 794 -6.76 11.90 -4.62
N HIS A 795 -6.40 12.01 -5.90
CA HIS A 795 -5.19 11.43 -6.47
C HIS A 795 -3.89 12.07 -5.94
N GLY A 796 -3.93 13.28 -5.35
CA GLY A 796 -2.75 14.00 -4.85
C GLY A 796 -1.95 13.26 -3.77
N GLY A 797 -2.56 12.29 -3.10
CA GLY A 797 -1.90 11.42 -2.12
C GLY A 797 -1.49 10.04 -2.66
N ASP A 798 -1.72 9.75 -3.95
CA ASP A 798 -1.33 8.49 -4.56
C ASP A 798 0.11 8.56 -5.09
N PRO A 799 1.00 7.60 -4.74
CA PRO A 799 2.40 7.61 -5.17
C PRO A 799 2.60 7.67 -6.68
N ALA A 800 1.75 6.98 -7.46
CA ALA A 800 1.84 6.98 -8.92
C ALA A 800 1.46 8.36 -9.49
N ALA A 801 0.41 8.97 -8.96
CA ALA A 801 -0.02 10.32 -9.37
C ALA A 801 1.01 11.38 -8.96
N VAL A 802 1.64 11.28 -7.77
CA VAL A 802 2.73 12.16 -7.35
C VAL A 802 3.91 12.08 -8.31
N ARG A 803 4.31 10.85 -8.69
CA ARG A 803 5.37 10.63 -9.69
C ARG A 803 5.01 11.25 -11.04
N PHE A 804 3.79 11.05 -11.50
CA PHE A 804 3.28 11.63 -12.74
C PHE A 804 3.34 13.17 -12.70
N CYS A 805 2.82 13.80 -11.62
CA CYS A 805 2.85 15.25 -11.47
C CYS A 805 4.27 15.82 -11.50
N ARG A 806 5.22 15.13 -10.81
CA ARG A 806 6.63 15.53 -10.85
C ARG A 806 7.20 15.52 -12.27
N LEU A 807 6.89 14.50 -13.07
CA LEU A 807 7.35 14.36 -14.45
C LEU A 807 6.63 15.32 -15.40
N ALA A 808 5.37 15.63 -15.16
CA ALA A 808 4.59 16.60 -15.92
C ALA A 808 4.94 18.07 -15.56
N GLY A 809 5.84 18.28 -14.60
CA GLY A 809 6.34 19.60 -14.22
C GLY A 809 5.40 20.40 -13.32
N PHE A 810 4.59 19.73 -12.48
CA PHE A 810 3.79 20.37 -11.45
C PHE A 810 4.67 20.87 -10.30
N ASP A 811 4.25 21.96 -9.66
CA ASP A 811 4.96 22.56 -8.53
C ASP A 811 4.59 21.91 -7.22
N TYR A 812 3.32 21.47 -7.03
CA TYR A 812 2.90 20.77 -5.85
C TYR A 812 1.74 19.80 -6.10
N VAL A 813 1.60 18.84 -5.18
CA VAL A 813 0.40 18.03 -4.98
C VAL A 813 -0.22 18.34 -3.62
N SER A 814 -1.52 18.15 -3.47
CA SER A 814 -2.24 18.37 -2.23
C SER A 814 -3.12 17.16 -1.91
N CYS A 815 -3.09 16.72 -0.65
CA CYS A 815 -3.82 15.54 -0.20
C CYS A 815 -4.29 15.72 1.25
N SER A 816 -5.12 14.78 1.74
CA SER A 816 -5.53 14.80 3.15
C SER A 816 -4.31 14.71 4.09
N PRO A 817 -4.37 15.29 5.31
CA PRO A 817 -3.21 15.39 6.21
C PRO A 817 -2.50 14.07 6.46
N PHE A 818 -3.24 12.98 6.68
CA PHE A 818 -2.67 11.65 6.93
C PHE A 818 -2.01 10.99 5.71
N ARG A 819 -2.21 11.54 4.51
CA ARG A 819 -1.52 11.08 3.29
C ARG A 819 -0.26 11.90 2.98
N VAL A 820 -0.03 13.00 3.69
CA VAL A 820 1.14 13.87 3.47
C VAL A 820 2.47 13.13 3.61
N PRO A 821 2.73 12.30 4.62
CA PRO A 821 3.99 11.55 4.71
C PRO A 821 4.19 10.60 3.51
N ILE A 822 3.11 9.97 3.04
CA ILE A 822 3.13 9.09 1.87
C ILE A 822 3.52 9.88 0.62
N ALA A 823 2.87 11.02 0.39
CA ALA A 823 3.15 11.89 -0.75
C ALA A 823 4.57 12.48 -0.70
N ARG A 824 5.08 12.86 0.48
CA ARG A 824 6.47 13.35 0.65
C ARG A 824 7.50 12.29 0.29
N LEU A 825 7.31 11.04 0.72
CA LEU A 825 8.20 9.94 0.33
C LEU A 825 8.11 9.65 -1.16
N ALA A 826 6.91 9.59 -1.71
CA ALA A 826 6.69 9.38 -3.14
C ALA A 826 7.33 10.51 -4.00
N ALA A 827 7.23 11.76 -3.56
CA ALA A 827 7.87 12.91 -4.19
C ALA A 827 9.41 12.78 -4.21
N ALA A 828 10.00 12.35 -3.09
CA ALA A 828 11.42 12.10 -3.00
C ALA A 828 11.86 10.96 -3.93
N GLN A 829 11.14 9.85 -3.92
CA GLN A 829 11.42 8.71 -4.81
C GLN A 829 11.30 9.11 -6.29
N ALA A 830 10.28 9.89 -6.65
CA ALA A 830 10.12 10.40 -8.01
C ALA A 830 11.31 11.28 -8.45
N SER A 831 11.83 12.10 -7.54
CA SER A 831 13.02 12.93 -7.82
C SER A 831 14.28 12.08 -8.03
N ILE A 832 14.54 11.12 -7.14
CA ILE A 832 15.67 10.19 -7.24
C ILE A 832 15.63 9.39 -8.54
N LEU A 833 14.46 8.84 -8.88
CA LEU A 833 14.29 8.04 -10.09
C LEU A 833 14.49 8.87 -11.36
N ALA A 834 14.01 10.10 -11.37
CA ALA A 834 14.23 11.03 -12.49
C ALA A 834 15.72 11.36 -12.71
N GLU A 835 16.46 11.61 -11.63
CA GLU A 835 17.91 11.86 -11.68
C GLU A 835 18.70 10.63 -12.14
N ARG A 836 18.26 9.43 -11.80
CA ARG A 836 18.86 8.17 -12.23
C ARG A 836 18.48 7.77 -13.68
N GLY A 837 17.69 8.58 -14.38
CA GLY A 837 17.28 8.33 -15.77
C GLY A 837 16.29 7.15 -15.92
N ALA A 838 15.62 6.75 -14.85
CA ALA A 838 14.58 5.73 -14.93
C ALA A 838 13.34 6.30 -15.63
N ALA A 839 13.14 5.92 -16.90
CA ALA A 839 11.98 6.28 -17.68
C ALA A 839 10.67 5.78 -17.04
N LEU A 840 9.56 6.42 -17.38
CA LEU A 840 8.21 5.91 -17.13
C LEU A 840 8.07 4.50 -17.72
N LYS A 841 7.95 3.48 -16.87
CA LYS A 841 7.37 2.20 -17.23
C LYS A 841 6.07 2.07 -16.50
#